data_3cb024d02014949892fa3cffa65031b1
#
_entry.id   3cb024d02014949892fa3cffa65031b1
#
_cell.length_a   1.000
_cell.length_b   1.000
_cell.length_c   1.000
_cell.angle_alpha   90.00
_cell.angle_beta   90.00
_cell.angle_gamma   90.00
#
_symmetry.space_group_name_H-M   'P 1'
#
loop_
_entity.id
_entity.type
_entity.pdbx_description
1 polymer ?
#
loop_
_entity_poly.entity_id
_entity_poly.type
_entity_poly.pdbx_seq_one_letter_code
_entity_poly.pdbx_strand_id
1 'polypeptide(L)'
;MQKIAQILIDQSHRQAWSIDAEKAKELNPGNPQDSGYSKLVSSAEASGFGVRSHQSGTFTKQSLAGVDVLVIPHASEDEWEKTLGEGSPKLTSDEISAVKDFVNSGGGLVVLGESEQPKYGNNFSELTEEFGIKIANATVQDSENNFKGVATWVLADLKKSFDFDLGFKVDQTAFYRSGILEIKDGSDAHVIATSSSAATPSEAALVAATNFGKGRVVVLADSDIFGDDSIDELDNKNFWINIASWVSGGKAAALAQTRKDPSWAATNPSWLKLATAIESIKPMQNKDGSIDSTKHDLAEAKKQIALVLEAITELTPRFTHQIDYLTQVKKDIQAWADGGFQVPDFYDSLELFRPDLKRENNVENLAVFAMYTQNGNPNRNLEAVITNTFWPDWLAEKEQVYQNSAFVPIEFVAFTSGYDTFSAVFFPETVATRELAKFHWGGIFCDREAARFRMVTRAAQKLLFLPLPPDAERVVNDQYLAQETYVLWDLIHDRTHSRGDLPFDPFMIKQRMPFWMYALEELRCDLSTFRETFVLDEQGERLGKYIRYAILFDRLFRFPITGPRVRNYDGLGGQIIFSYLHRHGGLKWTDNKLSFDWDKVNEQIVALCGEVESLYHDGIDRSRVAQWMASYEFVSDLVQPHPASTWAKGPDALPVEGELKEMVNAVLDDEFPLNVFFDTLNRNLQDVITSTKGVTA
;
A
#
# COMPACT_ATOMS: atom_id res chain seq x y z
N MET A 1 0.08 -17.31 -7.99
CA MET A 1 -0.71 -16.07 -8.23
C MET A 1 -1.92 -16.08 -7.34
N GLN A 2 -1.98 -15.19 -6.36
CA GLN A 2 -3.20 -15.00 -5.58
C GLN A 2 -4.20 -14.26 -6.48
N LYS A 3 -5.20 -14.99 -7.01
CA LYS A 3 -6.35 -14.38 -7.64
C LYS A 3 -7.03 -13.47 -6.61
N ILE A 4 -7.34 -12.23 -6.97
CA ILE A 4 -8.22 -11.37 -6.17
C ILE A 4 -9.51 -12.15 -5.93
N ALA A 5 -9.90 -12.32 -4.66
CA ALA A 5 -11.20 -12.91 -4.35
C ALA A 5 -12.30 -12.00 -4.88
N GLN A 6 -13.19 -12.55 -5.70
CA GLN A 6 -14.29 -11.85 -6.33
C GLN A 6 -15.57 -12.00 -5.51
N ILE A 7 -16.08 -10.89 -5.00
CA ILE A 7 -17.39 -10.82 -4.35
C ILE A 7 -18.43 -10.47 -5.41
N LEU A 8 -19.48 -11.28 -5.49
CA LEU A 8 -20.68 -11.00 -6.27
C LEU A 8 -21.82 -10.63 -5.32
N ILE A 9 -22.38 -9.42 -5.45
CA ILE A 9 -23.52 -8.99 -4.63
C ILE A 9 -24.79 -9.08 -5.47
N ASP A 10 -25.79 -9.79 -4.94
CA ASP A 10 -27.08 -9.93 -5.61
C ASP A 10 -27.86 -8.61 -5.59
N GLN A 11 -28.37 -8.24 -6.77
CA GLN A 11 -29.23 -7.08 -7.01
C GLN A 11 -30.41 -7.45 -7.92
N SER A 12 -30.62 -8.77 -8.15
CA SER A 12 -31.60 -9.28 -9.11
C SER A 12 -32.92 -9.74 -8.45
N HIS A 13 -32.93 -9.91 -7.12
CA HIS A 13 -34.07 -10.45 -6.38
C HIS A 13 -34.81 -9.40 -5.53
N ARG A 14 -34.86 -8.15 -6.00
CA ARG A 14 -35.56 -7.06 -5.29
C ARG A 14 -35.01 -6.79 -3.88
N GLN A 15 -33.71 -6.73 -3.79
CA GLN A 15 -33.04 -6.42 -2.53
C GLN A 15 -33.48 -5.05 -2.00
N ALA A 16 -33.67 -4.99 -0.68
CA ALA A 16 -34.01 -3.77 0.04
C ALA A 16 -32.79 -2.85 0.25
N TRP A 17 -31.60 -3.31 -0.09
CA TRP A 17 -30.34 -2.55 -0.08
C TRP A 17 -29.66 -2.63 -1.43
N SER A 18 -29.08 -1.50 -1.87
CA SER A 18 -28.39 -1.44 -3.14
C SER A 18 -26.96 -0.92 -3.00
N ILE A 19 -26.05 -1.48 -3.81
CA ILE A 19 -24.70 -0.92 -3.97
C ILE A 19 -24.68 0.32 -4.86
N ASP A 20 -25.76 0.59 -5.57
CA ASP A 20 -25.96 1.77 -6.41
C ASP A 20 -26.66 2.88 -5.63
N ALA A 21 -26.01 4.04 -5.50
CA ALA A 21 -26.50 5.16 -4.69
C ALA A 21 -27.82 5.75 -5.23
N GLU A 22 -28.04 5.77 -6.55
CA GLU A 22 -29.28 6.27 -7.13
C GLU A 22 -30.43 5.31 -6.83
N LYS A 23 -30.17 3.99 -6.94
CA LYS A 23 -31.16 2.99 -6.59
C LYS A 23 -31.48 2.97 -5.09
N ALA A 24 -30.48 3.16 -4.23
CA ALA A 24 -30.71 3.32 -2.79
C ALA A 24 -31.61 4.51 -2.47
N LYS A 25 -31.46 5.61 -3.22
CA LYS A 25 -32.32 6.78 -3.12
C LYS A 25 -33.74 6.55 -3.66
N GLU A 26 -33.89 5.71 -4.66
CA GLU A 26 -35.22 5.28 -5.14
C GLU A 26 -35.93 4.41 -4.10
N LEU A 27 -35.19 3.47 -3.47
CA LEU A 27 -35.70 2.58 -2.44
C LEU A 27 -36.10 3.33 -1.16
N ASN A 28 -35.32 4.29 -0.73
CA ASN A 28 -35.57 5.11 0.45
C ASN A 28 -35.24 6.58 0.22
N PRO A 29 -36.16 7.35 -0.40
CA PRO A 29 -35.92 8.77 -0.70
C PRO A 29 -35.68 9.65 0.54
N GLY A 30 -36.24 9.24 1.69
CA GLY A 30 -36.14 9.99 2.94
C GLY A 30 -34.79 9.79 3.65
N ASN A 31 -34.19 8.62 3.51
CA ASN A 31 -32.90 8.25 4.09
C ASN A 31 -32.17 7.22 3.20
N PRO A 32 -31.54 7.63 2.10
CA PRO A 32 -30.88 6.72 1.17
C PRO A 32 -29.79 5.85 1.81
N GLN A 33 -29.17 6.31 2.89
CA GLN A 33 -28.10 5.55 3.57
C GLN A 33 -28.63 4.27 4.25
N ASP A 34 -29.87 4.30 4.70
CA ASP A 34 -30.60 3.15 5.27
C ASP A 34 -31.07 2.13 4.21
N SER A 35 -30.66 2.29 2.95
CA SER A 35 -30.88 1.33 1.84
C SER A 35 -29.64 1.20 0.97
N GLY A 36 -28.50 1.73 1.41
CA GLY A 36 -27.24 1.74 0.69
C GLY A 36 -26.22 0.75 1.23
N TYR A 37 -25.46 0.13 0.33
CA TYR A 37 -24.29 -0.71 0.64
C TYR A 37 -23.03 -0.21 -0.05
N SER A 38 -22.93 1.08 -0.36
CA SER A 38 -21.76 1.66 -1.01
C SER A 38 -20.51 1.58 -0.14
N LYS A 39 -20.65 1.74 1.18
CA LYS A 39 -19.56 1.61 2.14
C LYS A 39 -19.16 0.15 2.40
N LEU A 40 -20.11 -0.80 2.37
CA LEU A 40 -19.80 -2.23 2.39
C LEU A 40 -18.89 -2.59 1.21
N VAL A 41 -19.24 -2.14 0.00
CA VAL A 41 -18.43 -2.35 -1.21
C VAL A 41 -17.06 -1.70 -1.07
N SER A 42 -17.00 -0.40 -0.75
CA SER A 42 -15.73 0.32 -0.67
C SER A 42 -14.80 -0.24 0.40
N SER A 43 -15.34 -0.74 1.52
CA SER A 43 -14.53 -1.39 2.56
C SER A 43 -13.97 -2.75 2.13
N ALA A 44 -14.77 -3.57 1.42
CA ALA A 44 -14.30 -4.83 0.85
C ALA A 44 -13.23 -4.59 -0.21
N GLU A 45 -13.46 -3.62 -1.08
CA GLU A 45 -12.49 -3.22 -2.09
C GLU A 45 -11.20 -2.66 -1.47
N ALA A 46 -11.27 -1.83 -0.45
CA ALA A 46 -10.11 -1.35 0.29
C ALA A 46 -9.33 -2.50 0.97
N SER A 47 -10.02 -3.61 1.27
CA SER A 47 -9.44 -4.84 1.83
C SER A 47 -8.97 -5.84 0.76
N GLY A 48 -8.92 -5.43 -0.52
CA GLY A 48 -8.33 -6.20 -1.62
C GLY A 48 -9.27 -7.16 -2.33
N PHE A 49 -10.58 -7.08 -2.11
CA PHE A 49 -11.57 -7.82 -2.90
C PHE A 49 -11.91 -7.09 -4.19
N GLY A 50 -12.16 -7.84 -5.27
CA GLY A 50 -12.92 -7.31 -6.40
C GLY A 50 -14.42 -7.43 -6.10
N VAL A 51 -15.20 -6.38 -6.32
CA VAL A 51 -16.65 -6.42 -6.09
C VAL A 51 -17.40 -6.14 -7.38
N ARG A 52 -18.42 -6.95 -7.66
CA ARG A 52 -19.34 -6.75 -8.78
C ARG A 52 -20.77 -7.08 -8.37
N SER A 53 -21.74 -6.57 -9.11
CA SER A 53 -23.16 -6.86 -8.87
C SER A 53 -23.72 -7.87 -9.85
N HIS A 54 -24.67 -8.66 -9.37
CA HIS A 54 -25.57 -9.49 -10.19
C HIS A 54 -26.88 -8.73 -10.36
N GLN A 55 -27.02 -7.99 -11.47
CA GLN A 55 -28.11 -7.03 -11.63
C GLN A 55 -29.39 -7.64 -12.22
N SER A 56 -29.30 -8.78 -12.88
CA SER A 56 -30.46 -9.43 -13.54
C SER A 56 -30.18 -10.90 -13.85
N GLY A 57 -31.27 -11.67 -13.99
CA GLY A 57 -31.22 -13.09 -14.28
C GLY A 57 -31.13 -13.94 -13.03
N THR A 58 -31.10 -15.25 -13.21
CA THR A 58 -31.05 -16.24 -12.16
C THR A 58 -29.64 -16.71 -11.82
N PHE A 59 -29.43 -17.25 -10.63
CA PHE A 59 -28.17 -17.90 -10.27
C PHE A 59 -28.00 -19.20 -11.06
N THR A 60 -26.93 -19.31 -11.78
CA THR A 60 -26.54 -20.48 -12.55
C THR A 60 -25.05 -20.74 -12.37
N LYS A 61 -24.60 -21.93 -12.73
CA LYS A 61 -23.17 -22.23 -12.77
C LYS A 61 -22.36 -21.23 -13.61
N GLN A 62 -22.97 -20.66 -14.64
CA GLN A 62 -22.31 -19.67 -15.51
C GLN A 62 -22.26 -18.28 -14.86
N SER A 63 -23.36 -17.81 -14.23
CA SER A 63 -23.38 -16.52 -13.53
C SER A 63 -22.45 -16.50 -12.30
N LEU A 64 -22.21 -17.66 -11.66
CA LEU A 64 -21.33 -17.85 -10.53
C LEU A 64 -19.88 -18.22 -10.94
N ALA A 65 -19.58 -18.30 -12.23
CA ALA A 65 -18.23 -18.61 -12.70
C ALA A 65 -17.25 -17.47 -12.36
N GLY A 66 -16.11 -17.83 -11.74
CA GLY A 66 -15.11 -16.86 -11.32
C GLY A 66 -15.51 -16.01 -10.12
N VAL A 67 -16.58 -16.37 -9.40
CA VAL A 67 -16.97 -15.80 -8.10
C VAL A 67 -16.29 -16.60 -7.00
N ASP A 68 -15.75 -15.91 -6.00
CA ASP A 68 -15.22 -16.53 -4.80
C ASP A 68 -16.21 -16.42 -3.63
N VAL A 69 -16.96 -15.31 -3.55
CA VAL A 69 -17.97 -15.06 -2.52
C VAL A 69 -19.25 -14.53 -3.16
N LEU A 70 -20.38 -15.16 -2.85
CA LEU A 70 -21.71 -14.66 -3.17
C LEU A 70 -22.32 -14.03 -1.91
N VAL A 71 -22.78 -12.78 -2.03
CA VAL A 71 -23.52 -12.06 -0.98
C VAL A 71 -24.96 -11.89 -1.44
N ILE A 72 -25.91 -12.36 -0.67
CA ILE A 72 -27.35 -12.22 -0.91
C ILE A 72 -27.94 -11.32 0.18
N PRO A 73 -28.16 -10.03 -0.12
CA PRO A 73 -28.85 -9.12 0.78
C PRO A 73 -30.33 -9.45 0.91
N HIS A 74 -30.96 -9.00 1.99
CA HIS A 74 -32.41 -9.16 2.23
C HIS A 74 -33.22 -8.67 1.02
N ALA A 75 -34.20 -9.46 0.63
CA ALA A 75 -35.12 -9.17 -0.44
C ALA A 75 -36.56 -9.10 0.09
N SER A 76 -37.37 -8.18 -0.44
CA SER A 76 -38.66 -7.86 0.08
C SER A 76 -39.66 -7.48 -0.99
N GLU A 77 -40.95 -7.87 -0.80
CA GLU A 77 -42.09 -7.48 -1.61
C GLU A 77 -42.80 -6.20 -1.12
N ASP A 78 -43.94 -5.92 -1.71
CA ASP A 78 -44.75 -4.69 -1.67
C ASP A 78 -45.05 -4.11 -0.26
N GLU A 79 -44.99 -4.88 0.77
CA GLU A 79 -45.37 -4.43 2.12
C GLU A 79 -44.20 -3.89 2.94
N TRP A 80 -42.99 -3.84 2.35
CA TRP A 80 -41.80 -3.29 2.99
C TRP A 80 -41.54 -1.87 2.49
N GLU A 81 -41.24 -0.96 3.39
CA GLU A 81 -41.02 0.46 3.06
C GLU A 81 -39.87 0.75 2.07
N LYS A 82 -38.96 -0.21 1.88
CA LYS A 82 -37.81 -0.16 1.00
C LYS A 82 -37.97 -1.03 -0.26
N THR A 83 -39.17 -1.12 -0.82
CA THR A 83 -39.43 -1.90 -2.04
C THR A 83 -40.02 -1.05 -3.15
N LEU A 84 -39.84 -1.51 -4.38
CA LEU A 84 -40.42 -0.88 -5.56
C LEU A 84 -41.73 -1.55 -6.02
N GLY A 85 -42.24 -2.54 -5.30
CA GLY A 85 -43.52 -3.18 -5.59
C GLY A 85 -43.58 -3.99 -6.88
N GLU A 86 -42.48 -4.60 -7.30
CA GLU A 86 -42.34 -5.19 -8.64
C GLU A 86 -42.39 -6.75 -8.69
N GLY A 87 -42.95 -7.40 -7.70
CA GLY A 87 -43.18 -8.86 -7.69
C GLY A 87 -42.38 -9.63 -6.66
N SER A 88 -42.43 -10.98 -6.67
CA SER A 88 -41.84 -11.83 -5.65
C SER A 88 -40.32 -11.98 -5.77
N PRO A 89 -39.57 -11.77 -4.67
CA PRO A 89 -38.12 -11.95 -4.63
C PRO A 89 -37.68 -13.40 -4.36
N LYS A 90 -38.53 -14.41 -4.64
CA LYS A 90 -38.21 -15.83 -4.32
C LYS A 90 -37.14 -16.41 -5.20
N LEU A 91 -36.19 -17.11 -4.55
CA LEU A 91 -35.25 -17.98 -5.22
C LEU A 91 -35.97 -19.21 -5.76
N THR A 92 -35.68 -19.61 -6.98
CA THR A 92 -36.17 -20.87 -7.57
C THR A 92 -35.38 -22.07 -7.04
N SER A 93 -35.94 -23.26 -7.14
CA SER A 93 -35.23 -24.51 -6.77
C SER A 93 -33.93 -24.73 -7.54
N ASP A 94 -33.88 -24.27 -8.79
CA ASP A 94 -32.68 -24.36 -9.62
C ASP A 94 -31.59 -23.40 -9.14
N GLU A 95 -31.94 -22.21 -8.68
CA GLU A 95 -31.02 -21.25 -8.08
C GLU A 95 -30.47 -21.73 -6.74
N ILE A 96 -31.35 -22.26 -5.88
CA ILE A 96 -30.94 -22.88 -4.60
C ILE A 96 -29.94 -24.01 -4.86
N SER A 97 -30.22 -24.88 -5.86
CA SER A 97 -29.29 -25.93 -6.27
C SER A 97 -27.96 -25.39 -6.79
N ALA A 98 -28.01 -24.35 -7.63
CA ALA A 98 -26.79 -23.74 -8.20
C ALA A 98 -25.92 -23.08 -7.11
N VAL A 99 -26.51 -22.39 -6.14
CA VAL A 99 -25.80 -21.80 -4.99
C VAL A 99 -25.22 -22.89 -4.09
N LYS A 100 -25.96 -23.95 -3.83
CA LYS A 100 -25.49 -25.12 -3.05
C LYS A 100 -24.28 -25.79 -3.72
N ASP A 101 -24.35 -26.03 -5.01
CA ASP A 101 -23.23 -26.61 -5.79
C ASP A 101 -22.02 -25.66 -5.80
N PHE A 102 -22.24 -24.36 -5.91
CA PHE A 102 -21.19 -23.34 -5.83
C PHE A 102 -20.46 -23.42 -4.49
N VAL A 103 -21.19 -23.43 -3.37
CA VAL A 103 -20.60 -23.57 -2.04
C VAL A 103 -19.88 -24.90 -1.88
N ASN A 104 -20.53 -26.01 -2.27
CA ASN A 104 -19.92 -27.34 -2.18
C ASN A 104 -18.58 -27.46 -2.95
N SER A 105 -18.44 -26.68 -4.02
CA SER A 105 -17.24 -26.63 -4.86
C SER A 105 -16.12 -25.73 -4.32
N GLY A 106 -16.38 -24.98 -3.23
CA GLY A 106 -15.40 -24.11 -2.57
C GLY A 106 -15.72 -22.61 -2.61
N GLY A 107 -16.93 -22.23 -3.06
CA GLY A 107 -17.40 -20.85 -2.98
C GLY A 107 -17.82 -20.48 -1.57
N GLY A 108 -17.72 -19.19 -1.24
CA GLY A 108 -18.22 -18.58 -0.01
C GLY A 108 -19.64 -18.02 -0.19
N LEU A 109 -20.49 -18.18 0.81
CA LEU A 109 -21.84 -17.59 0.81
C LEU A 109 -22.03 -16.73 2.04
N VAL A 110 -22.54 -15.52 1.86
CA VAL A 110 -23.03 -14.65 2.92
C VAL A 110 -24.48 -14.31 2.63
N VAL A 111 -25.38 -14.64 3.56
CA VAL A 111 -26.78 -14.25 3.49
C VAL A 111 -27.05 -13.20 4.58
N LEU A 112 -27.47 -12.02 4.15
CA LEU A 112 -27.87 -10.92 5.03
C LEU A 112 -29.40 -10.95 5.10
N GLY A 113 -29.91 -11.66 6.10
CA GLY A 113 -31.34 -11.87 6.31
C GLY A 113 -31.98 -10.81 7.20
N GLU A 114 -33.24 -11.02 7.46
CA GLU A 114 -34.06 -10.33 8.46
C GLU A 114 -34.90 -11.37 9.16
N SER A 115 -35.82 -10.99 10.04
CA SER A 115 -36.82 -11.96 10.50
C SER A 115 -37.66 -12.46 9.33
N GLU A 116 -37.87 -13.78 9.21
CA GLU A 116 -38.62 -14.34 8.07
C GLU A 116 -40.12 -14.12 8.26
N GLN A 117 -40.62 -13.00 7.82
CA GLN A 117 -42.03 -12.62 7.90
C GLN A 117 -42.70 -12.82 6.54
N PRO A 118 -43.98 -13.36 6.54
CA PRO A 118 -44.73 -13.57 5.29
C PRO A 118 -44.84 -12.32 4.41
N LYS A 119 -44.88 -11.13 5.02
CA LYS A 119 -44.97 -9.85 4.31
C LYS A 119 -43.79 -9.54 3.42
N TYR A 120 -42.60 -10.11 3.68
CA TYR A 120 -41.45 -9.87 2.86
C TYR A 120 -41.43 -10.68 1.57
N GLY A 121 -42.15 -11.78 1.50
CA GLY A 121 -42.33 -12.56 0.29
C GLY A 121 -41.15 -13.40 -0.16
N ASN A 122 -39.99 -13.29 0.47
CA ASN A 122 -38.79 -14.08 0.12
C ASN A 122 -38.85 -15.50 0.73
N ASN A 123 -37.91 -16.36 0.33
CA ASN A 123 -37.77 -17.72 0.80
C ASN A 123 -36.35 -18.08 1.18
N PHE A 124 -35.63 -17.15 1.82
CA PHE A 124 -34.20 -17.34 2.13
C PHE A 124 -33.95 -18.53 3.07
N SER A 125 -34.91 -18.87 3.97
CA SER A 125 -34.79 -20.08 4.77
C SER A 125 -34.72 -21.35 3.94
N GLU A 126 -35.38 -21.43 2.77
CA GLU A 126 -35.26 -22.60 1.89
C GLU A 126 -33.82 -22.82 1.41
N LEU A 127 -33.10 -21.72 1.19
CA LEU A 127 -31.66 -21.78 0.84
C LEU A 127 -30.80 -22.08 2.07
N THR A 128 -30.99 -21.35 3.19
CA THR A 128 -30.11 -21.44 4.35
C THR A 128 -30.28 -22.74 5.14
N GLU A 129 -31.48 -23.37 5.09
CA GLU A 129 -31.72 -24.69 5.67
C GLU A 129 -30.91 -25.81 5.00
N GLU A 130 -30.52 -25.64 3.72
CA GLU A 130 -29.59 -26.56 3.04
C GLU A 130 -28.22 -26.62 3.72
N PHE A 131 -27.90 -25.60 4.51
CA PHE A 131 -26.67 -25.47 5.29
C PHE A 131 -26.89 -25.63 6.80
N GLY A 132 -28.09 -26.04 7.21
CA GLY A 132 -28.45 -26.30 8.61
C GLY A 132 -28.80 -25.04 9.43
N ILE A 133 -29.07 -23.91 8.77
CA ILE A 133 -29.39 -22.63 9.41
C ILE A 133 -30.76 -22.15 8.91
N LYS A 134 -31.67 -21.85 9.81
CA LYS A 134 -33.00 -21.32 9.48
C LYS A 134 -33.14 -19.90 9.99
N ILE A 135 -33.69 -19.00 9.21
CA ILE A 135 -34.08 -17.67 9.63
C ILE A 135 -35.49 -17.75 10.24
N ALA A 136 -35.64 -17.39 11.52
CA ALA A 136 -36.91 -17.51 12.20
C ALA A 136 -37.82 -16.29 11.96
N ASN A 137 -39.15 -16.53 12.05
CA ASN A 137 -40.13 -15.44 12.11
C ASN A 137 -40.21 -14.87 13.54
N ALA A 138 -39.12 -14.27 14.00
CA ALA A 138 -38.99 -13.69 15.33
C ALA A 138 -37.98 -12.55 15.30
N THR A 139 -38.08 -11.63 16.25
CA THR A 139 -37.16 -10.51 16.44
C THR A 139 -36.63 -10.51 17.87
N VAL A 140 -35.48 -9.88 18.08
CA VAL A 140 -34.84 -9.76 19.40
C VAL A 140 -34.92 -8.33 19.91
N GLN A 141 -35.05 -8.17 21.22
CA GLN A 141 -34.98 -6.88 21.92
C GLN A 141 -34.15 -7.03 23.19
N ASP A 142 -33.37 -6.02 23.52
CA ASP A 142 -32.57 -5.95 24.75
C ASP A 142 -32.72 -4.56 25.38
N SER A 143 -33.37 -4.47 26.53
CA SER A 143 -33.57 -3.20 27.24
C SER A 143 -32.37 -2.77 28.08
N GLU A 144 -31.43 -3.68 28.34
CA GLU A 144 -30.25 -3.45 29.18
C GLU A 144 -28.98 -3.27 28.36
N ASN A 145 -28.75 -4.14 27.33
CA ASN A 145 -27.55 -4.14 26.50
C ASN A 145 -27.93 -3.77 25.06
N ASN A 146 -28.11 -2.50 24.83
CA ASN A 146 -28.49 -1.97 23.53
C ASN A 146 -27.63 -0.77 23.10
N PHE A 147 -27.59 -0.50 21.82
CA PHE A 147 -26.88 0.61 21.24
C PHE A 147 -27.73 1.87 21.25
N LYS A 148 -27.15 2.97 21.73
CA LYS A 148 -27.78 4.31 21.79
C LYS A 148 -29.13 4.37 22.56
N GLY A 149 -29.40 3.43 23.46
CA GLY A 149 -30.63 3.41 24.25
C GLY A 149 -31.86 2.87 23.51
N VAL A 150 -31.68 2.22 22.36
CA VAL A 150 -32.78 1.67 21.58
C VAL A 150 -32.84 0.16 21.76
N ALA A 151 -33.87 -0.35 22.41
CA ALA A 151 -33.98 -1.76 22.78
C ALA A 151 -33.94 -2.74 21.59
N THR A 152 -34.31 -2.31 20.39
CA THR A 152 -34.22 -3.09 19.15
C THR A 152 -32.86 -2.96 18.43
N TRP A 153 -31.93 -2.18 18.95
CA TRP A 153 -30.55 -2.07 18.49
C TRP A 153 -29.65 -2.85 19.43
N VAL A 154 -29.56 -4.14 19.20
CA VAL A 154 -29.02 -5.11 20.15
C VAL A 154 -27.48 -5.17 20.00
N LEU A 155 -26.75 -5.10 21.12
CA LEU A 155 -25.32 -5.39 21.14
C LEU A 155 -25.10 -6.90 21.15
N ALA A 156 -24.19 -7.36 20.29
CA ALA A 156 -23.93 -8.78 20.15
C ALA A 156 -22.71 -9.25 20.95
N ASP A 157 -22.84 -10.42 21.56
CA ASP A 157 -21.77 -11.19 22.19
C ASP A 157 -21.16 -12.16 21.17
N LEU A 158 -19.95 -11.88 20.71
CA LEU A 158 -19.23 -12.74 19.77
C LEU A 158 -18.61 -13.94 20.50
N LYS A 159 -18.90 -15.14 20.01
CA LYS A 159 -18.35 -16.38 20.54
C LYS A 159 -16.97 -16.64 19.92
N LYS A 160 -15.95 -16.78 20.76
CA LYS A 160 -14.59 -17.13 20.30
C LYS A 160 -14.57 -18.62 19.93
N SER A 161 -14.30 -18.92 18.67
CA SER A 161 -14.10 -20.26 18.15
C SER A 161 -12.78 -20.34 17.40
N PHE A 162 -12.01 -21.41 17.57
CA PHE A 162 -10.76 -21.62 16.86
C PHE A 162 -10.96 -21.83 15.36
N ASP A 163 -12.12 -22.36 14.95
CA ASP A 163 -12.41 -22.68 13.55
C ASP A 163 -13.03 -21.50 12.78
N PHE A 164 -13.52 -20.49 13.49
CA PHE A 164 -14.26 -19.35 12.93
C PHE A 164 -13.79 -18.06 13.61
N ASP A 165 -12.60 -17.57 13.23
CA ASP A 165 -12.06 -16.33 13.81
C ASP A 165 -12.69 -15.09 13.14
N LEU A 166 -14.01 -14.96 13.31
CA LEU A 166 -14.78 -13.79 12.84
C LEU A 166 -14.70 -12.62 13.81
N GLY A 167 -14.21 -12.83 15.02
CA GLY A 167 -14.07 -11.82 16.07
C GLY A 167 -12.73 -11.09 16.08
N PHE A 168 -11.88 -11.27 15.09
CA PHE A 168 -10.58 -10.60 15.06
C PHE A 168 -10.74 -9.07 15.03
N LYS A 169 -10.18 -8.37 16.04
CA LYS A 169 -10.34 -6.92 16.25
C LYS A 169 -11.80 -6.44 16.26
N VAL A 170 -12.70 -7.28 16.76
CA VAL A 170 -14.09 -6.95 16.96
C VAL A 170 -14.37 -7.10 18.46
N ASP A 171 -14.52 -5.97 19.13
CA ASP A 171 -14.89 -5.94 20.54
C ASP A 171 -16.41 -5.91 20.69
N GLN A 172 -17.10 -5.15 19.81
CA GLN A 172 -18.54 -4.98 19.89
C GLN A 172 -19.18 -4.66 18.53
N THR A 173 -20.33 -5.28 18.24
CA THR A 173 -21.16 -5.00 17.05
C THR A 173 -22.58 -4.69 17.46
N ALA A 174 -23.29 -3.86 16.69
CA ALA A 174 -24.69 -3.55 16.89
C ALA A 174 -25.53 -4.13 15.75
N PHE A 175 -26.65 -4.75 16.11
CA PHE A 175 -27.66 -5.30 15.21
C PHE A 175 -28.94 -4.47 15.32
N TYR A 176 -29.56 -4.17 14.18
CA TYR A 176 -30.65 -3.20 14.08
C TYR A 176 -31.96 -3.89 13.74
N ARG A 177 -32.88 -4.04 14.72
CA ARG A 177 -34.15 -4.79 14.58
C ARG A 177 -33.96 -6.23 14.11
N SER A 178 -32.85 -6.84 14.48
CA SER A 178 -32.44 -8.16 14.04
C SER A 178 -33.51 -9.23 14.19
N GLY A 179 -33.58 -10.13 13.23
CA GLY A 179 -34.23 -11.43 13.35
C GLY A 179 -33.44 -12.38 14.26
N ILE A 180 -33.78 -13.65 14.21
CA ILE A 180 -33.19 -14.73 15.01
C ILE A 180 -32.89 -15.92 14.09
N LEU A 181 -31.79 -16.61 14.35
CA LEU A 181 -31.42 -17.84 13.64
C LEU A 181 -31.75 -19.06 14.52
N GLU A 182 -32.22 -20.13 13.87
CA GLU A 182 -32.38 -21.44 14.46
C GLU A 182 -31.38 -22.41 13.79
N ILE A 183 -30.62 -23.13 14.62
CA ILE A 183 -29.66 -24.14 14.11
C ILE A 183 -30.36 -25.50 14.13
N LYS A 184 -30.31 -26.20 12.98
CA LYS A 184 -30.89 -27.50 12.80
C LYS A 184 -30.11 -28.56 13.60
N ASP A 185 -30.80 -29.35 14.37
CA ASP A 185 -30.21 -30.45 15.16
C ASP A 185 -29.39 -31.38 14.28
N GLY A 186 -28.16 -31.65 14.70
CA GLY A 186 -27.23 -32.53 14.00
C GLY A 186 -26.56 -31.93 12.75
N SER A 187 -26.73 -30.62 12.51
CA SER A 187 -25.94 -29.90 11.49
C SER A 187 -24.55 -29.48 11.99
N ASP A 188 -23.62 -29.21 11.07
CA ASP A 188 -22.30 -28.68 11.39
C ASP A 188 -22.30 -27.15 11.54
N ALA A 189 -23.46 -26.53 11.65
CA ALA A 189 -23.58 -25.08 11.82
C ALA A 189 -23.34 -24.65 13.28
N HIS A 190 -22.63 -23.55 13.45
CA HIS A 190 -22.24 -22.99 14.74
C HIS A 190 -22.75 -21.57 14.90
N VAL A 191 -23.25 -21.23 16.08
CA VAL A 191 -23.60 -19.86 16.43
C VAL A 191 -22.32 -19.05 16.70
N ILE A 192 -22.18 -17.93 16.00
CA ILE A 192 -21.02 -17.04 16.06
C ILE A 192 -21.28 -15.84 16.96
N ALA A 193 -22.50 -15.30 16.91
CA ALA A 193 -22.90 -14.16 17.74
C ALA A 193 -24.30 -14.37 18.32
N THR A 194 -24.48 -13.95 19.57
CA THR A 194 -25.77 -14.01 20.25
C THR A 194 -26.12 -12.65 20.84
N SER A 195 -27.40 -12.39 21.07
CA SER A 195 -27.82 -11.37 22.01
C SER A 195 -27.38 -11.71 23.45
N SER A 196 -27.48 -10.76 24.35
CA SER A 196 -27.17 -10.97 25.76
C SER A 196 -28.18 -11.90 26.47
N SER A 197 -27.86 -12.32 27.67
CA SER A 197 -28.78 -13.08 28.53
C SER A 197 -29.97 -12.25 29.01
N ALA A 198 -29.91 -10.92 28.98
CA ALA A 198 -31.00 -10.02 29.35
C ALA A 198 -31.98 -9.76 28.20
N ALA A 199 -31.62 -10.15 26.98
CA ALA A 199 -32.47 -9.98 25.80
C ALA A 199 -33.71 -10.85 25.80
N THR A 200 -34.65 -10.51 24.97
CA THR A 200 -35.88 -11.31 24.73
C THR A 200 -35.99 -11.60 23.22
N PRO A 201 -35.84 -12.86 22.80
CA PRO A 201 -35.38 -14.03 23.55
C PRO A 201 -33.95 -13.91 24.07
N SER A 202 -33.68 -14.57 25.20
CA SER A 202 -32.36 -14.61 25.81
C SER A 202 -31.38 -15.38 24.95
N GLU A 203 -30.14 -14.85 24.78
CA GLU A 203 -29.04 -15.47 24.02
C GLU A 203 -29.45 -15.91 22.60
N ALA A 204 -30.33 -15.15 21.95
CA ALA A 204 -30.79 -15.42 20.60
C ALA A 204 -29.63 -15.40 19.59
N ALA A 205 -29.58 -16.41 18.74
CA ALA A 205 -28.54 -16.47 17.70
C ALA A 205 -28.77 -15.38 16.63
N LEU A 206 -27.78 -14.52 16.44
CA LEU A 206 -27.80 -13.42 15.48
C LEU A 206 -26.95 -13.72 14.23
N VAL A 207 -25.88 -14.48 14.40
CA VAL A 207 -24.98 -14.92 13.33
C VAL A 207 -24.66 -16.39 13.50
N ALA A 208 -24.71 -17.13 12.40
CA ALA A 208 -24.29 -18.53 12.33
C ALA A 208 -23.39 -18.78 11.13
N ALA A 209 -22.47 -19.73 11.28
CA ALA A 209 -21.54 -20.12 10.23
C ALA A 209 -21.38 -21.63 10.15
N THR A 210 -21.05 -22.13 8.96
CA THR A 210 -20.75 -23.54 8.72
C THR A 210 -19.78 -23.74 7.57
N ASN A 211 -19.04 -24.85 7.61
CA ASN A 211 -18.34 -25.38 6.47
C ASN A 211 -19.28 -26.31 5.68
N PHE A 212 -19.31 -26.22 4.37
CA PHE A 212 -20.14 -27.09 3.53
C PHE A 212 -19.36 -27.53 2.29
N GLY A 213 -19.08 -28.82 2.20
CA GLY A 213 -18.17 -29.34 1.18
C GLY A 213 -16.80 -28.70 1.27
N LYS A 214 -16.39 -27.97 0.23
CA LYS A 214 -15.13 -27.19 0.20
C LYS A 214 -15.35 -25.71 0.49
N GLY A 215 -16.59 -25.26 0.62
CA GLY A 215 -16.95 -23.86 0.82
C GLY A 215 -17.37 -23.54 2.23
N ARG A 216 -17.78 -22.30 2.43
CA ARG A 216 -18.11 -21.72 3.73
C ARG A 216 -19.34 -20.83 3.64
N VAL A 217 -20.16 -20.87 4.66
CA VAL A 217 -21.42 -20.11 4.73
C VAL A 217 -21.47 -19.29 6.00
N VAL A 218 -21.90 -18.05 5.90
CA VAL A 218 -22.28 -17.20 7.04
C VAL A 218 -23.69 -16.65 6.78
N VAL A 219 -24.55 -16.78 7.77
CA VAL A 219 -25.89 -16.20 7.76
C VAL A 219 -26.01 -15.22 8.93
N LEU A 220 -26.44 -14.00 8.62
CA LEU A 220 -26.77 -12.99 9.60
C LEU A 220 -28.30 -12.79 9.62
N ALA A 221 -28.86 -12.55 10.78
CA ALA A 221 -30.28 -12.27 10.95
C ALA A 221 -30.63 -10.78 10.87
N ASP A 222 -29.71 -10.00 10.31
CA ASP A 222 -29.83 -8.55 10.16
C ASP A 222 -29.06 -8.10 8.91
N SER A 223 -29.73 -7.40 8.03
CA SER A 223 -29.15 -6.80 6.83
C SER A 223 -28.69 -5.35 7.06
N ASP A 224 -29.27 -4.66 8.06
CA ASP A 224 -28.93 -3.28 8.39
C ASP A 224 -27.52 -3.10 8.95
N ILE A 225 -26.96 -4.12 9.60
CA ILE A 225 -25.64 -4.05 10.25
C ILE A 225 -24.52 -3.51 9.33
N PHE A 226 -24.65 -3.73 8.02
CA PHE A 226 -23.66 -3.29 7.02
C PHE A 226 -24.18 -2.19 6.10
N GLY A 227 -25.34 -1.58 6.42
CA GLY A 227 -25.87 -0.41 5.74
C GLY A 227 -24.93 0.79 5.78
N ASP A 228 -25.07 1.73 4.85
CA ASP A 228 -24.20 2.91 4.77
C ASP A 228 -24.30 3.83 5.99
N ASP A 229 -25.38 3.74 6.78
CA ASP A 229 -25.54 4.45 8.04
C ASP A 229 -25.08 3.68 9.28
N SER A 230 -24.83 2.38 9.15
CA SER A 230 -24.57 1.47 10.27
C SER A 230 -23.17 0.85 10.25
N ILE A 231 -22.56 0.64 9.09
CA ILE A 231 -21.30 -0.10 8.94
C ILE A 231 -20.10 0.56 9.65
N ASP A 232 -20.11 1.88 9.79
CA ASP A 232 -19.05 2.62 10.49
C ASP A 232 -19.29 2.73 12.01
N GLU A 233 -20.41 2.19 12.53
CA GLU A 233 -20.70 2.17 13.95
C GLU A 233 -20.01 0.98 14.62
N LEU A 234 -19.41 1.21 15.81
CA LEU A 234 -18.67 0.19 16.55
C LEU A 234 -17.65 -0.56 15.64
N ASP A 235 -17.63 -1.89 15.71
CA ASP A 235 -16.72 -2.72 14.91
C ASP A 235 -17.43 -3.44 13.74
N ASN A 236 -18.60 -2.96 13.31
CA ASN A 236 -19.38 -3.59 12.24
C ASN A 236 -18.56 -3.75 10.94
N LYS A 237 -17.74 -2.75 10.60
CA LYS A 237 -16.87 -2.80 9.45
C LYS A 237 -15.79 -3.87 9.54
N ASN A 238 -15.13 -3.99 10.69
CA ASN A 238 -14.14 -5.04 10.92
C ASN A 238 -14.80 -6.43 10.86
N PHE A 239 -16.01 -6.54 11.40
CA PHE A 239 -16.77 -7.77 11.36
C PHE A 239 -17.13 -8.19 9.93
N TRP A 240 -17.57 -7.24 9.07
CA TRP A 240 -17.80 -7.49 7.65
C TRP A 240 -16.55 -8.02 6.94
N ILE A 241 -15.40 -7.37 7.16
CA ILE A 241 -14.13 -7.77 6.51
C ILE A 241 -13.69 -9.16 6.97
N ASN A 242 -13.86 -9.49 8.26
CA ASN A 242 -13.57 -10.82 8.78
C ASN A 242 -14.46 -11.89 8.12
N ILE A 243 -15.78 -11.60 7.99
CA ILE A 243 -16.72 -12.51 7.31
C ILE A 243 -16.27 -12.73 5.85
N ALA A 244 -16.06 -11.67 5.08
CA ALA A 244 -15.65 -11.76 3.69
C ALA A 244 -14.33 -12.53 3.53
N SER A 245 -13.37 -12.27 4.42
CA SER A 245 -12.07 -12.96 4.45
C SER A 245 -12.22 -14.45 4.76
N TRP A 246 -13.04 -14.79 5.76
CA TRP A 246 -13.23 -16.17 6.16
C TRP A 246 -13.96 -16.98 5.08
N VAL A 247 -15.09 -16.48 4.55
CA VAL A 247 -15.87 -17.22 3.54
C VAL A 247 -15.10 -17.37 2.22
N SER A 248 -14.20 -16.45 1.89
CA SER A 248 -13.32 -16.56 0.71
C SER A 248 -12.20 -17.60 0.86
N GLY A 249 -12.11 -18.29 1.99
CA GLY A 249 -11.03 -19.24 2.28
C GLY A 249 -9.71 -18.57 2.65
N GLY A 250 -9.76 -17.35 3.18
CA GLY A 250 -8.58 -16.59 3.58
C GLY A 250 -7.82 -15.96 2.42
N LYS A 251 -8.36 -16.01 1.20
CA LYS A 251 -7.70 -15.47 -0.01
C LYS A 251 -7.42 -13.96 0.05
N ALA A 252 -8.16 -13.22 0.88
CA ALA A 252 -7.93 -11.80 1.11
C ALA A 252 -7.40 -11.50 2.53
N ALA A 253 -7.38 -12.47 3.44
CA ALA A 253 -6.93 -12.27 4.82
C ALA A 253 -5.45 -11.89 4.95
N ALA A 254 -4.62 -12.18 3.93
CA ALA A 254 -3.25 -11.73 3.85
C ALA A 254 -3.12 -10.18 3.83
N LEU A 255 -4.19 -9.47 3.44
CA LEU A 255 -4.22 -8.01 3.36
C LEU A 255 -4.70 -7.34 4.66
N ALA A 256 -5.49 -8.04 5.46
CA ALA A 256 -5.99 -7.55 6.75
C ALA A 256 -5.05 -7.84 7.92
N GLN A 257 -3.92 -8.55 7.69
CA GLN A 257 -2.97 -8.88 8.76
C GLN A 257 -2.27 -7.62 9.28
N THR A 258 -2.81 -7.16 10.36
CA THR A 258 -2.13 -6.54 11.51
C THR A 258 -1.05 -5.51 11.18
N ARG A 259 -1.46 -4.27 10.94
CA ARG A 259 -0.59 -3.15 11.32
C ARG A 259 -0.35 -3.28 12.83
N LYS A 260 0.90 -3.54 13.22
CA LYS A 260 1.30 -3.25 14.60
C LYS A 260 1.09 -1.75 14.80
N ASP A 261 0.41 -1.38 15.87
CA ASP A 261 0.25 0.02 16.22
C ASP A 261 1.64 0.63 16.49
N PRO A 262 2.15 1.54 15.66
CA PRO A 262 3.45 2.17 15.88
C PRO A 262 3.49 3.05 17.13
N SER A 263 2.35 3.26 17.77
CA SER A 263 2.20 4.12 18.95
C SER A 263 3.01 3.67 20.16
N TRP A 264 3.39 2.38 20.27
CA TRP A 264 4.16 1.90 21.41
C TRP A 264 5.50 2.63 21.60
N ALA A 265 6.21 2.93 20.52
CA ALA A 265 7.51 3.62 20.60
C ALA A 265 7.36 5.06 21.07
N ALA A 266 6.27 5.74 20.70
CA ALA A 266 6.00 7.12 21.09
C ALA A 266 5.87 7.29 22.61
N THR A 267 5.50 6.25 23.34
CA THR A 267 5.32 6.26 24.80
C THR A 267 6.34 5.41 25.55
N ASN A 268 7.19 4.67 24.85
CA ASN A 268 8.17 3.77 25.49
C ASN A 268 9.33 4.54 26.10
N PRO A 269 9.58 4.45 27.44
CA PRO A 269 10.62 5.23 28.09
C PRO A 269 12.03 4.94 27.57
N SER A 270 12.33 3.69 27.22
CA SER A 270 13.66 3.29 26.75
C SER A 270 13.93 3.79 25.33
N TRP A 271 12.92 3.81 24.44
CA TRP A 271 13.06 4.44 23.14
C TRP A 271 13.25 5.96 23.28
N LEU A 272 12.43 6.62 24.09
CA LEU A 272 12.55 8.06 24.31
C LEU A 272 13.91 8.44 24.91
N LYS A 273 14.45 7.61 25.83
CA LYS A 273 15.81 7.74 26.38
C LYS A 273 16.86 7.65 25.27
N LEU A 274 16.77 6.61 24.41
CA LEU A 274 17.68 6.41 23.29
C LEU A 274 17.68 7.60 22.33
N ALA A 275 16.50 7.99 21.86
CA ALA A 275 16.34 9.09 20.92
C ALA A 275 16.85 10.43 21.50
N THR A 276 16.51 10.73 22.75
CA THR A 276 16.94 11.97 23.43
C THR A 276 18.48 12.01 23.59
N ALA A 277 19.10 10.91 23.98
CA ALA A 277 20.55 10.84 24.12
C ALA A 277 21.28 11.01 22.77
N ILE A 278 20.76 10.39 21.69
CA ILE A 278 21.29 10.54 20.34
C ILE A 278 21.12 12.01 19.86
N GLU A 279 19.94 12.60 20.01
CA GLU A 279 19.72 14.01 19.61
C GLU A 279 20.58 14.98 20.41
N SER A 280 20.98 14.63 21.63
CA SER A 280 21.87 15.44 22.46
C SER A 280 23.34 15.36 22.03
N ILE A 281 23.78 14.23 21.47
CA ILE A 281 25.17 14.07 21.00
C ILE A 281 25.39 14.60 19.58
N LYS A 282 24.37 14.59 18.73
CA LYS A 282 24.46 15.01 17.32
C LYS A 282 25.05 16.40 17.10
N PRO A 283 24.68 17.45 17.86
CA PRO A 283 25.28 18.78 17.70
C PRO A 283 26.79 18.83 18.00
N MET A 284 27.33 17.82 18.71
CA MET A 284 28.75 17.70 18.98
C MET A 284 29.55 17.03 17.84
N GLN A 285 28.86 16.31 16.94
CA GLN A 285 29.49 15.55 15.89
C GLN A 285 29.81 16.41 14.66
N ASN A 286 30.99 16.17 14.09
CA ASN A 286 31.36 16.64 12.75
C ASN A 286 30.61 15.81 11.69
N LYS A 287 30.70 16.21 10.41
CA LYS A 287 30.06 15.50 9.28
C LYS A 287 30.49 14.05 9.13
N ASP A 288 31.69 13.69 9.58
CA ASP A 288 32.24 12.32 9.55
C ASP A 288 31.86 11.49 10.79
N GLY A 289 31.09 12.07 11.70
CA GLY A 289 30.67 11.44 12.95
C GLY A 289 31.63 11.59 14.13
N SER A 290 32.84 12.13 13.91
CA SER A 290 33.80 12.40 14.99
C SER A 290 33.34 13.57 15.88
N ILE A 291 33.92 13.67 17.10
CA ILE A 291 33.70 14.82 18.02
C ILE A 291 35.03 15.53 18.27
N ASP A 292 35.07 16.83 18.00
CA ASP A 292 36.23 17.66 18.24
C ASP A 292 36.36 18.04 19.72
N SER A 293 37.33 17.47 20.42
CA SER A 293 37.60 17.69 21.83
C SER A 293 38.01 19.13 22.19
N THR A 294 38.38 19.92 21.18
CA THR A 294 38.69 21.34 21.39
C THR A 294 37.45 22.24 21.41
N LYS A 295 36.32 21.74 20.91
CA LYS A 295 35.04 22.46 20.81
C LYS A 295 33.99 21.96 21.77
N HIS A 296 34.07 20.69 22.15
CA HIS A 296 33.05 20.02 22.95
C HIS A 296 33.62 19.27 24.14
N ASP A 297 32.86 19.22 25.23
CA ASP A 297 33.21 18.44 26.41
C ASP A 297 32.96 16.94 26.17
N LEU A 298 34.05 16.18 26.10
CA LEU A 298 33.97 14.73 25.91
C LEU A 298 33.35 14.00 27.13
N ALA A 299 33.34 14.62 28.33
CA ALA A 299 32.68 14.03 29.49
C ALA A 299 31.15 14.04 29.31
N GLU A 300 30.58 15.11 28.75
CA GLU A 300 29.15 15.16 28.41
C GLU A 300 28.82 14.18 27.29
N ALA A 301 29.67 14.08 26.25
CA ALA A 301 29.47 13.07 25.20
C ALA A 301 29.47 11.63 25.76
N LYS A 302 30.40 11.30 26.66
CA LYS A 302 30.45 9.99 27.34
C LYS A 302 29.20 9.72 28.19
N LYS A 303 28.66 10.72 28.84
CA LYS A 303 27.41 10.62 29.60
C LYS A 303 26.23 10.28 28.68
N GLN A 304 26.11 10.93 27.53
CA GLN A 304 25.06 10.63 26.56
C GLN A 304 25.23 9.20 26.00
N ILE A 305 26.46 8.78 25.70
CA ILE A 305 26.72 7.39 25.26
C ILE A 305 26.32 6.37 26.33
N ALA A 306 26.56 6.65 27.61
CA ALA A 306 26.12 5.75 28.69
C ALA A 306 24.59 5.55 28.68
N LEU A 307 23.82 6.64 28.41
CA LEU A 307 22.36 6.56 28.27
C LEU A 307 21.95 5.79 27.01
N VAL A 308 22.68 5.94 25.90
CA VAL A 308 22.44 5.15 24.66
C VAL A 308 22.63 3.67 24.95
N LEU A 309 23.72 3.26 25.60
CA LEU A 309 24.01 1.86 25.91
C LEU A 309 23.01 1.24 26.89
N GLU A 310 22.58 2.01 27.89
CA GLU A 310 21.52 1.62 28.82
C GLU A 310 20.21 1.39 28.08
N ALA A 311 19.79 2.35 27.24
CA ALA A 311 18.55 2.26 26.48
C ALA A 311 18.53 1.07 25.49
N ILE A 312 19.65 0.81 24.78
CA ILE A 312 19.77 -0.37 23.92
C ILE A 312 19.60 -1.65 24.76
N THR A 313 20.18 -1.69 25.96
CA THR A 313 20.06 -2.85 26.85
C THR A 313 18.63 -3.06 27.30
N GLU A 314 17.91 -2.02 27.65
CA GLU A 314 16.49 -2.08 28.02
C GLU A 314 15.57 -2.47 26.86
N LEU A 315 15.91 -2.08 25.63
CA LEU A 315 15.16 -2.43 24.41
C LEU A 315 15.45 -3.84 23.90
N THR A 316 16.63 -4.41 24.21
CA THR A 316 17.06 -5.74 23.72
C THR A 316 16.02 -6.86 23.90
N PRO A 317 15.27 -6.96 25.02
CA PRO A 317 14.24 -8.00 25.19
C PRO A 317 13.13 -7.97 24.14
N ARG A 318 12.87 -6.81 23.49
CA ARG A 318 11.89 -6.69 22.41
C ARG A 318 12.45 -7.17 21.06
N PHE A 319 13.75 -7.12 20.88
CA PHE A 319 14.45 -7.44 19.62
C PHE A 319 15.36 -8.66 19.77
N THR A 320 14.86 -9.74 20.37
CA THR A 320 15.66 -10.94 20.69
C THR A 320 16.28 -11.61 19.48
N HIS A 321 15.66 -11.49 18.30
CA HIS A 321 16.19 -11.99 17.04
C HIS A 321 17.42 -11.22 16.54
N GLN A 322 17.69 -10.02 17.09
CA GLN A 322 18.85 -9.18 16.80
C GLN A 322 19.89 -9.15 17.93
N ILE A 323 19.88 -10.11 18.85
CA ILE A 323 20.72 -10.08 20.07
C ILE A 323 22.20 -9.96 19.75
N ASP A 324 22.68 -10.63 18.71
CA ASP A 324 24.09 -10.59 18.31
C ASP A 324 24.47 -9.20 17.80
N TYR A 325 23.64 -8.61 16.95
CA TYR A 325 23.80 -7.23 16.48
C TYR A 325 23.77 -6.24 17.64
N LEU A 326 22.76 -6.29 18.51
CA LEU A 326 22.61 -5.36 19.63
C LEU A 326 23.74 -5.50 20.66
N THR A 327 24.31 -6.69 20.79
CA THR A 327 25.48 -6.91 21.62
C THR A 327 26.72 -6.28 21.01
N GLN A 328 26.92 -6.44 19.69
CA GLN A 328 28.08 -5.90 19.01
C GLN A 328 28.02 -4.38 18.87
N VAL A 329 26.87 -3.80 18.50
CA VAL A 329 26.76 -2.34 18.36
C VAL A 329 27.04 -1.60 19.66
N LYS A 330 26.69 -2.18 20.81
CA LYS A 330 27.09 -1.62 22.12
C LYS A 330 28.60 -1.61 22.30
N LYS A 331 29.31 -2.64 21.85
CA LYS A 331 30.78 -2.67 21.90
C LYS A 331 31.39 -1.61 20.99
N ASP A 332 30.87 -1.46 19.77
CA ASP A 332 31.36 -0.47 18.79
C ASP A 332 31.13 0.96 19.32
N ILE A 333 29.97 1.24 19.88
CA ILE A 333 29.65 2.53 20.51
C ILE A 333 30.58 2.81 21.72
N GLN A 334 30.81 1.81 22.58
CA GLN A 334 31.71 1.94 23.71
C GLN A 334 33.16 2.17 23.27
N ALA A 335 33.62 1.42 22.26
CA ALA A 335 34.96 1.61 21.68
C ALA A 335 35.14 3.00 21.06
N TRP A 336 34.13 3.54 20.40
CA TRP A 336 34.12 4.90 19.89
C TRP A 336 34.32 5.94 21.01
N ALA A 337 33.58 5.80 22.12
CA ALA A 337 33.71 6.68 23.28
C ALA A 337 35.07 6.57 23.97
N ASP A 338 35.59 5.34 24.13
CA ASP A 338 36.89 5.08 24.76
C ASP A 338 38.06 5.52 23.87
N GLY A 339 37.89 5.47 22.54
CA GLY A 339 38.83 5.97 21.55
C GLY A 339 38.83 7.52 21.38
N GLY A 340 38.13 8.25 22.26
CA GLY A 340 38.09 9.72 22.23
C GLY A 340 37.27 10.30 21.09
N PHE A 341 36.24 9.60 20.67
CA PHE A 341 35.27 10.01 19.65
C PHE A 341 35.88 10.37 18.30
N GLN A 342 36.85 9.59 17.84
CA GLN A 342 37.35 9.67 16.47
C GLN A 342 36.23 9.28 15.49
N VAL A 343 36.51 9.22 14.18
CA VAL A 343 35.49 8.73 13.21
C VAL A 343 34.98 7.36 13.67
N PRO A 344 33.68 7.19 13.86
CA PRO A 344 33.15 5.93 14.39
C PRO A 344 33.30 4.80 13.39
N ASP A 345 33.61 3.60 13.89
CA ASP A 345 33.67 2.37 13.13
C ASP A 345 32.59 1.39 13.62
N PHE A 346 31.57 1.18 12.82
CA PHE A 346 30.46 0.27 13.09
C PHE A 346 30.50 -1.00 12.21
N TYR A 347 31.65 -1.32 11.62
CA TYR A 347 31.73 -2.41 10.65
C TYR A 347 31.31 -3.76 11.23
N ASP A 348 31.77 -4.08 12.45
CA ASP A 348 31.51 -5.39 13.07
C ASP A 348 30.03 -5.57 13.42
N SER A 349 29.34 -4.52 13.88
CA SER A 349 27.89 -4.57 14.11
C SER A 349 27.12 -4.56 12.81
N LEU A 350 27.60 -3.84 11.79
CA LEU A 350 26.97 -3.75 10.49
C LEU A 350 26.90 -5.12 9.78
N GLU A 351 27.94 -5.95 9.88
CA GLU A 351 27.93 -7.31 9.34
C GLU A 351 26.88 -8.23 9.99
N LEU A 352 26.44 -7.89 11.21
CA LEU A 352 25.42 -8.63 11.96
C LEU A 352 24.00 -8.05 11.76
N PHE A 353 23.88 -6.85 11.19
CA PHE A 353 22.59 -6.23 10.88
C PHE A 353 22.09 -6.69 9.51
N ARG A 354 21.46 -7.85 9.47
CA ARG A 354 21.12 -8.56 8.24
C ARG A 354 19.64 -8.96 8.14
N PRO A 355 18.68 -7.99 8.14
CA PRO A 355 17.26 -8.29 7.94
C PRO A 355 16.96 -8.89 6.55
N ASP A 356 17.86 -8.72 5.57
CA ASP A 356 17.78 -9.32 4.26
C ASP A 356 17.86 -10.85 4.24
N LEU A 357 18.55 -11.45 5.20
CA LEU A 357 18.71 -12.91 5.29
C LEU A 357 17.45 -13.62 5.79
N LYS A 358 16.58 -12.91 6.51
CA LYS A 358 15.37 -13.47 7.09
C LYS A 358 14.23 -12.43 7.02
N ARG A 359 13.73 -12.24 5.80
CA ARG A 359 12.61 -11.34 5.56
C ARG A 359 11.32 -11.98 6.05
N GLU A 360 10.82 -11.53 7.19
CA GLU A 360 9.57 -11.99 7.78
C GLU A 360 8.62 -10.79 7.95
N ASN A 361 7.36 -10.99 7.59
CA ASN A 361 6.36 -9.93 7.67
C ASN A 361 6.14 -9.48 9.11
N ASN A 362 6.02 -8.17 9.32
CA ASN A 362 5.79 -7.55 10.63
C ASN A 362 6.88 -7.80 11.69
N VAL A 363 8.11 -8.11 11.27
CA VAL A 363 9.24 -8.16 12.20
C VAL A 363 9.84 -6.78 12.36
N GLU A 364 9.82 -6.27 13.59
CA GLU A 364 10.45 -4.99 13.93
C GLU A 364 11.95 -5.14 14.12
N ASN A 365 12.71 -4.21 13.55
CA ASN A 365 14.17 -4.16 13.68
C ASN A 365 14.60 -2.83 14.29
N LEU A 366 15.50 -2.87 15.26
CA LEU A 366 16.18 -1.70 15.83
C LEU A 366 17.56 -1.56 15.18
N ALA A 367 17.83 -0.43 14.53
CA ALA A 367 19.17 -0.08 14.05
C ALA A 367 19.70 1.15 14.81
N VAL A 368 20.94 1.06 15.27
CA VAL A 368 21.68 2.15 15.94
C VAL A 368 23.08 2.19 15.37
N PHE A 369 23.35 3.08 14.46
CA PHE A 369 24.67 3.28 13.84
C PHE A 369 24.79 4.69 13.24
N ALA A 370 26.02 5.08 12.85
CA ALA A 370 26.24 6.34 12.13
C ALA A 370 25.52 6.26 10.78
N MET A 371 24.49 7.09 10.60
CA MET A 371 23.60 7.01 9.44
C MET A 371 24.04 7.93 8.32
N TYR A 372 24.07 7.39 7.13
CA TYR A 372 24.17 8.12 5.89
C TYR A 372 23.10 7.64 4.92
N THR A 373 22.26 8.54 4.43
CA THR A 373 21.30 8.25 3.36
C THR A 373 21.71 8.96 2.10
N GLN A 374 21.81 8.21 1.00
CA GLN A 374 22.01 8.81 -0.32
C GLN A 374 20.81 9.72 -0.63
N ASN A 375 21.06 10.91 -1.16
CA ASN A 375 20.03 11.94 -1.42
C ASN A 375 19.26 12.45 -0.18
N GLY A 376 19.73 12.12 1.04
CA GLY A 376 19.09 12.54 2.28
C GLY A 376 20.06 13.27 3.20
N ASN A 377 20.48 12.60 4.27
CA ASN A 377 21.42 13.16 5.24
C ASN A 377 22.86 12.84 4.85
N PRO A 378 23.67 13.84 4.46
CA PRO A 378 25.07 13.63 4.08
C PRO A 378 26.00 13.44 5.28
N ASN A 379 25.52 13.63 6.50
CA ASN A 379 26.31 13.55 7.72
C ASN A 379 26.26 12.11 8.28
N ARG A 380 27.42 11.62 8.74
CA ARG A 380 27.56 10.29 9.36
C ARG A 380 27.35 10.35 10.86
N ASN A 381 26.32 11.08 11.30
CA ASN A 381 25.97 11.18 12.69
C ASN A 381 25.37 9.88 13.22
N LEU A 382 25.51 9.66 14.52
CA LEU A 382 24.82 8.55 15.20
C LEU A 382 23.31 8.77 15.10
N GLU A 383 22.58 7.75 14.65
CA GLU A 383 21.15 7.77 14.53
C GLU A 383 20.56 6.46 15.06
N ALA A 384 19.28 6.47 15.38
CA ALA A 384 18.51 5.26 15.67
C ALA A 384 17.20 5.24 14.91
N VAL A 385 16.79 4.04 14.52
CA VAL A 385 15.51 3.81 13.87
C VAL A 385 14.93 2.47 14.28
N ILE A 386 13.64 2.42 14.48
CA ILE A 386 12.86 1.18 14.56
C ILE A 386 12.06 1.09 13.28
N THR A 387 12.27 0.01 12.55
CA THR A 387 11.54 -0.28 11.31
C THR A 387 10.76 -1.58 11.48
N ASN A 388 9.68 -1.70 10.73
CA ASN A 388 8.93 -2.94 10.57
C ASN A 388 9.17 -3.48 9.17
N THR A 389 9.49 -4.75 9.01
CA THR A 389 9.67 -5.37 7.70
C THR A 389 8.31 -5.66 7.08
N PHE A 390 8.07 -5.15 5.87
CA PHE A 390 6.88 -5.42 5.10
C PHE A 390 7.13 -6.58 4.13
N TRP A 391 6.77 -7.81 4.54
CA TRP A 391 7.05 -9.02 3.75
C TRP A 391 5.87 -10.00 3.74
N PRO A 392 4.68 -9.60 3.27
CA PRO A 392 3.54 -10.50 3.17
C PRO A 392 3.81 -11.64 2.17
N ASP A 393 3.07 -12.75 2.31
CA ASP A 393 3.26 -13.96 1.50
C ASP A 393 3.20 -13.69 -0.02
N TRP A 394 2.29 -12.81 -0.45
CA TRP A 394 2.19 -12.45 -1.86
C TRP A 394 3.47 -11.78 -2.40
N LEU A 395 4.17 -10.98 -1.58
CA LEU A 395 5.43 -10.37 -1.96
C LEU A 395 6.56 -11.38 -2.01
N ALA A 396 6.59 -12.33 -1.07
CA ALA A 396 7.54 -13.43 -1.09
C ALA A 396 7.38 -14.30 -2.36
N GLU A 397 6.14 -14.54 -2.81
CA GLU A 397 5.86 -15.23 -4.08
C GLU A 397 6.35 -14.42 -5.30
N LYS A 398 6.12 -13.10 -5.31
CA LYS A 398 6.61 -12.21 -6.39
C LYS A 398 8.13 -12.14 -6.42
N GLU A 399 8.78 -12.08 -5.27
CA GLU A 399 10.25 -12.05 -5.20
C GLU A 399 10.87 -13.34 -5.79
N GLN A 400 10.24 -14.49 -5.67
CA GLN A 400 10.70 -15.71 -6.34
C GLN A 400 10.72 -15.56 -7.87
N VAL A 401 9.79 -14.78 -8.44
CA VAL A 401 9.73 -14.49 -9.88
C VAL A 401 10.79 -13.47 -10.28
N TYR A 402 10.83 -12.35 -9.56
CA TYR A 402 11.73 -11.23 -9.89
C TYR A 402 13.14 -11.39 -9.31
N GLN A 403 13.35 -12.26 -8.33
CA GLN A 403 14.66 -12.66 -7.78
C GLN A 403 15.53 -11.47 -7.34
N ASN A 404 15.05 -10.64 -6.44
CA ASN A 404 15.80 -9.54 -5.84
C ASN A 404 16.03 -9.79 -4.33
N SER A 405 17.11 -10.53 -4.02
CA SER A 405 17.45 -10.86 -2.64
C SER A 405 17.90 -9.66 -1.79
N ALA A 406 18.30 -8.56 -2.43
CA ALA A 406 18.73 -7.34 -1.77
C ALA A 406 17.55 -6.41 -1.36
N PHE A 407 16.34 -6.72 -1.77
CA PHE A 407 15.16 -5.90 -1.58
C PHE A 407 14.51 -6.15 -0.21
N VAL A 408 14.44 -5.14 0.64
CA VAL A 408 13.84 -5.19 1.98
C VAL A 408 12.92 -4.00 2.20
N PRO A 409 11.64 -4.09 1.86
CA PRO A 409 10.70 -3.00 2.14
C PRO A 409 10.45 -2.87 3.64
N ILE A 410 10.48 -1.63 4.12
CA ILE A 410 10.35 -1.29 5.52
C ILE A 410 9.34 -0.17 5.75
N GLU A 411 8.68 -0.24 6.89
CA GLU A 411 7.84 0.80 7.46
C GLU A 411 8.55 1.44 8.66
N PHE A 412 8.39 2.74 8.85
CA PHE A 412 8.97 3.43 10.00
C PHE A 412 8.05 3.33 11.22
N VAL A 413 8.59 2.82 12.32
CA VAL A 413 7.91 2.79 13.62
C VAL A 413 8.31 3.99 14.46
N ALA A 414 9.61 4.27 14.55
CA ALA A 414 10.16 5.43 15.24
C ALA A 414 11.58 5.72 14.75
N PHE A 415 12.02 6.97 14.79
CA PHE A 415 13.33 7.35 14.28
C PHE A 415 13.84 8.65 14.90
N THR A 416 15.16 8.84 14.85
CA THR A 416 15.84 10.12 15.18
C THR A 416 15.90 11.03 13.95
N SER A 417 16.15 12.33 14.16
CA SER A 417 15.98 13.38 13.15
C SER A 417 16.86 13.24 11.89
N GLY A 418 17.88 12.38 11.91
CA GLY A 418 18.67 12.08 10.72
C GLY A 418 17.89 11.32 9.62
N TYR A 419 16.80 10.67 10.00
CA TYR A 419 15.87 10.05 9.06
C TYR A 419 14.73 10.97 8.62
N ASP A 420 14.73 12.24 9.08
CA ASP A 420 13.83 13.27 8.58
C ASP A 420 14.34 13.82 7.24
N THR A 421 14.20 13.04 6.18
CA THR A 421 14.78 13.27 4.85
C THR A 421 13.77 12.98 3.74
N PHE A 422 14.16 13.30 2.50
CA PHE A 422 13.45 12.90 1.29
C PHE A 422 13.93 11.57 0.71
N SER A 423 14.86 10.87 1.37
CA SER A 423 15.35 9.58 0.88
C SER A 423 14.22 8.55 0.79
N ALA A 424 14.28 7.72 -0.24
CA ALA A 424 13.38 6.60 -0.47
C ALA A 424 13.96 5.26 0.03
N VAL A 425 15.27 5.22 0.28
CA VAL A 425 16.01 4.00 0.60
C VAL A 425 17.23 4.32 1.46
N PHE A 426 17.67 3.36 2.26
CA PHE A 426 19.00 3.36 2.83
C PHE A 426 19.76 2.07 2.49
N PHE A 427 21.07 2.20 2.33
CA PHE A 427 21.99 1.09 2.07
C PHE A 427 22.97 0.99 3.26
N PRO A 428 22.79 0.05 4.19
CA PRO A 428 23.58 -0.03 5.41
C PRO A 428 25.08 -0.17 5.18
N GLU A 429 25.49 -0.89 4.13
CA GLU A 429 26.90 -1.04 3.78
C GLU A 429 27.62 0.28 3.47
N THR A 430 26.89 1.35 3.13
CA THR A 430 27.48 2.66 2.83
C THR A 430 28.05 3.37 4.06
N VAL A 431 27.69 2.95 5.26
CA VAL A 431 28.24 3.50 6.51
C VAL A 431 29.55 2.84 6.94
N ALA A 432 29.95 1.77 6.26
CA ALA A 432 31.24 1.12 6.48
C ALA A 432 32.40 2.12 6.22
N THR A 433 33.35 2.21 7.16
CA THR A 433 34.50 3.11 7.08
C THR A 433 35.83 2.41 6.96
N ARG A 434 35.96 1.22 7.52
CA ARG A 434 37.19 0.44 7.57
C ARG A 434 37.50 -0.27 6.27
N GLU A 435 36.53 -0.97 5.70
CA GLU A 435 36.60 -1.70 4.45
C GLU A 435 35.22 -1.76 3.78
N LEU A 436 35.17 -2.20 2.52
CA LEU A 436 33.91 -2.40 1.83
C LEU A 436 33.17 -3.59 2.43
N ALA A 437 31.89 -3.40 2.76
CA ALA A 437 31.04 -4.48 3.23
C ALA A 437 30.94 -5.59 2.18
N LYS A 438 30.88 -6.84 2.64
CA LYS A 438 30.79 -8.04 1.79
C LYS A 438 29.37 -8.40 1.41
N PHE A 439 28.42 -7.56 1.74
CA PHE A 439 27.00 -7.71 1.44
C PHE A 439 26.44 -6.42 0.86
N HIS A 440 25.29 -6.55 0.24
CA HIS A 440 24.51 -5.40 -0.27
C HIS A 440 23.02 -5.71 -0.08
N TRP A 441 22.29 -4.79 0.52
CA TRP A 441 20.84 -4.80 0.55
C TRP A 441 20.29 -3.39 0.77
N GLY A 442 19.07 -3.12 0.29
CA GLY A 442 18.39 -1.85 0.41
C GLY A 442 17.15 -1.93 1.29
N GLY A 443 17.08 -1.06 2.29
CA GLY A 443 15.86 -0.82 3.06
C GLY A 443 14.97 0.19 2.34
N ILE A 444 13.91 -0.26 1.68
CA ILE A 444 13.00 0.57 0.88
C ILE A 444 11.92 1.16 1.78
N PHE A 445 11.74 2.48 1.77
CA PHE A 445 10.83 3.23 2.66
C PHE A 445 9.40 3.21 2.12
N CYS A 446 8.79 2.03 2.06
CA CYS A 446 7.53 1.82 1.33
C CYS A 446 6.34 2.61 1.91
N ASP A 447 6.25 2.78 3.23
CA ASP A 447 5.21 3.59 3.88
C ASP A 447 5.34 5.07 3.53
N ARG A 448 6.58 5.58 3.53
CA ARG A 448 6.88 6.98 3.21
C ARG A 448 6.64 7.30 1.75
N GLU A 449 7.08 6.45 0.84
CA GLU A 449 6.89 6.66 -0.59
C GLU A 449 5.40 6.70 -0.92
N ALA A 450 4.61 5.77 -0.38
CA ALA A 450 3.17 5.79 -0.53
C ALA A 450 2.52 7.05 0.04
N ALA A 451 2.94 7.50 1.22
CA ALA A 451 2.41 8.72 1.84
C ALA A 451 2.76 9.98 1.02
N ARG A 452 4.01 10.09 0.55
CA ARG A 452 4.49 11.18 -0.32
C ARG A 452 3.71 11.27 -1.62
N PHE A 453 3.60 10.14 -2.31
CA PHE A 453 2.80 10.01 -3.53
C PHE A 453 1.39 10.54 -3.34
N ARG A 454 0.69 10.05 -2.33
CA ARG A 454 -0.69 10.44 -2.03
C ARG A 454 -0.83 11.93 -1.73
N MET A 455 0.06 12.47 -0.89
CA MET A 455 0.04 13.89 -0.52
C MET A 455 0.27 14.80 -1.72
N VAL A 456 1.30 14.49 -2.52
CA VAL A 456 1.69 15.32 -3.67
C VAL A 456 0.68 15.18 -4.82
N THR A 457 0.21 13.97 -5.10
CA THR A 457 -0.80 13.76 -6.15
C THR A 457 -2.12 14.46 -5.83
N ARG A 458 -2.61 14.40 -4.58
CA ARG A 458 -3.80 15.16 -4.16
C ARG A 458 -3.63 16.67 -4.31
N ALA A 459 -2.47 17.18 -3.95
CA ALA A 459 -2.19 18.61 -4.09
C ALA A 459 -2.11 19.03 -5.56
N ALA A 460 -1.47 18.24 -6.40
CA ALA A 460 -1.40 18.44 -7.85
C ALA A 460 -2.78 18.33 -8.50
N GLN A 461 -3.58 17.32 -8.14
CA GLN A 461 -4.96 17.15 -8.58
C GLN A 461 -5.78 18.41 -8.35
N LYS A 462 -5.71 18.95 -7.12
CA LYS A 462 -6.43 20.17 -6.74
C LYS A 462 -5.92 21.41 -7.48
N LEU A 463 -4.60 21.57 -7.57
CA LEU A 463 -3.97 22.71 -8.25
C LEU A 463 -4.29 22.75 -9.74
N LEU A 464 -4.26 21.58 -10.37
CA LEU A 464 -4.39 21.41 -11.83
C LEU A 464 -5.83 21.08 -12.29
N PHE A 465 -6.79 21.08 -11.38
CA PHE A 465 -8.19 20.69 -11.66
C PHE A 465 -8.27 19.36 -12.43
N LEU A 466 -7.41 18.38 -12.04
CA LEU A 466 -7.28 17.10 -12.72
C LEU A 466 -8.37 16.13 -12.26
N PRO A 467 -9.29 15.69 -13.15
CA PRO A 467 -10.18 14.59 -12.83
C PRO A 467 -9.41 13.27 -12.86
N LEU A 468 -9.46 12.52 -11.76
CA LEU A 468 -8.86 11.20 -11.69
C LEU A 468 -9.88 10.10 -12.05
N PRO A 469 -9.48 9.07 -12.77
CA PRO A 469 -10.29 7.86 -12.91
C PRO A 469 -10.51 7.18 -11.53
N PRO A 470 -11.60 6.41 -11.35
CA PRO A 470 -11.93 5.79 -10.07
C PRO A 470 -10.79 4.97 -9.45
N ASP A 471 -10.06 4.19 -10.24
CA ASP A 471 -8.91 3.41 -9.76
C ASP A 471 -7.74 4.30 -9.33
N ALA A 472 -7.49 5.41 -10.03
CA ALA A 472 -6.48 6.38 -9.64
C ALA A 472 -6.87 7.10 -8.34
N GLU A 473 -8.14 7.49 -8.19
CA GLU A 473 -8.63 8.05 -6.92
C GLU A 473 -8.46 7.07 -5.78
N ARG A 474 -8.70 5.81 -6.02
CA ARG A 474 -8.59 4.75 -5.02
C ARG A 474 -7.17 4.62 -4.49
N VAL A 475 -6.15 4.46 -5.34
CA VAL A 475 -4.76 4.34 -4.89
C VAL A 475 -4.26 5.62 -4.19
N VAL A 476 -4.73 6.79 -4.63
CA VAL A 476 -4.40 8.08 -3.99
C VAL A 476 -5.08 8.21 -2.61
N ASN A 477 -6.23 7.58 -2.40
CA ASN A 477 -6.98 7.69 -1.15
C ASN A 477 -6.67 6.61 -0.11
N ASP A 478 -6.09 5.48 -0.53
CA ASP A 478 -5.74 4.35 0.34
C ASP A 478 -4.23 4.24 0.54
N GLN A 479 -3.77 4.44 1.78
CA GLN A 479 -2.35 4.35 2.14
C GLN A 479 -1.79 2.94 1.96
N TYR A 480 -2.55 1.93 2.36
CA TYR A 480 -2.07 0.56 2.31
C TYR A 480 -2.00 0.05 0.86
N LEU A 481 -3.02 0.35 0.05
CA LEU A 481 -3.00 0.04 -1.38
C LEU A 481 -1.84 0.75 -2.10
N ALA A 482 -1.60 2.02 -1.78
CA ALA A 482 -0.46 2.75 -2.33
C ALA A 482 0.87 2.11 -1.91
N GLN A 483 1.00 1.66 -0.67
CA GLN A 483 2.20 1.00 -0.17
C GLN A 483 2.46 -0.34 -0.87
N GLU A 484 1.45 -1.20 -1.03
CA GLU A 484 1.57 -2.44 -1.80
C GLU A 484 1.93 -2.17 -3.27
N THR A 485 1.33 -1.13 -3.84
CA THR A 485 1.62 -0.67 -5.21
C THR A 485 3.09 -0.29 -5.37
N TYR A 486 3.62 0.49 -4.42
CA TYR A 486 5.02 0.90 -4.41
C TYR A 486 5.97 -0.28 -4.24
N VAL A 487 5.67 -1.17 -3.30
CA VAL A 487 6.53 -2.34 -3.05
C VAL A 487 6.66 -3.23 -4.29
N LEU A 488 5.56 -3.45 -5.02
CA LEU A 488 5.64 -4.25 -6.25
C LEU A 488 6.30 -3.48 -7.40
N TRP A 489 6.06 -2.17 -7.50
CA TRP A 489 6.76 -1.31 -8.46
C TRP A 489 8.27 -1.37 -8.25
N ASP A 490 8.75 -1.07 -7.03
CA ASP A 490 10.16 -1.02 -6.70
C ASP A 490 10.85 -2.38 -6.88
N LEU A 491 10.16 -3.50 -6.54
CA LEU A 491 10.69 -4.85 -6.76
C LEU A 491 10.99 -5.11 -8.24
N ILE A 492 10.07 -4.72 -9.13
CA ILE A 492 10.22 -4.91 -10.58
C ILE A 492 11.25 -3.92 -11.15
N HIS A 493 11.20 -2.67 -10.71
CA HIS A 493 12.11 -1.61 -11.09
C HIS A 493 13.57 -1.99 -10.78
N ASP A 494 13.87 -2.32 -9.53
CA ASP A 494 15.22 -2.71 -9.09
C ASP A 494 15.75 -3.94 -9.83
N ARG A 495 14.85 -4.91 -10.08
CA ARG A 495 15.22 -6.08 -10.88
C ARG A 495 15.62 -5.69 -12.30
N THR A 496 14.94 -4.71 -12.89
CA THR A 496 15.19 -4.27 -14.27
C THR A 496 16.58 -3.65 -14.44
N HIS A 497 17.13 -2.98 -13.42
CA HIS A 497 18.51 -2.50 -13.42
C HIS A 497 19.54 -3.61 -13.64
N SER A 498 19.29 -4.81 -13.11
CA SER A 498 20.29 -5.88 -13.08
C SER A 498 20.00 -7.03 -14.02
N ARG A 499 18.76 -7.22 -14.47
CA ARG A 499 18.31 -8.42 -15.19
C ARG A 499 17.31 -8.16 -16.32
N GLY A 500 17.16 -6.94 -16.79
CA GLY A 500 16.38 -6.63 -17.98
C GLY A 500 17.07 -7.10 -19.27
N ASP A 501 16.41 -6.91 -20.40
CA ASP A 501 16.98 -7.23 -21.73
C ASP A 501 18.29 -6.44 -21.99
N LEU A 502 18.39 -5.26 -21.42
CA LEU A 502 19.56 -4.40 -21.43
C LEU A 502 19.95 -4.05 -20.00
N PRO A 503 20.63 -4.96 -19.28
CA PRO A 503 20.97 -4.74 -17.89
C PRO A 503 21.86 -3.51 -17.73
N PHE A 504 21.57 -2.72 -16.70
CA PHE A 504 22.44 -1.63 -16.27
C PHE A 504 23.78 -2.21 -15.81
N ASP A 505 24.88 -1.69 -16.34
CA ASP A 505 26.21 -2.05 -15.84
C ASP A 505 26.35 -1.55 -14.40
N PRO A 506 26.42 -2.42 -13.38
CA PRO A 506 26.54 -1.99 -11.99
C PRO A 506 27.80 -1.15 -11.73
N PHE A 507 28.76 -1.16 -12.64
CA PHE A 507 29.93 -0.29 -12.58
C PHE A 507 29.60 1.15 -13.05
N MET A 508 28.51 1.36 -13.79
CA MET A 508 28.12 2.70 -14.24
C MET A 508 27.83 3.64 -13.07
N ILE A 509 27.25 3.16 -11.97
CA ILE A 509 27.02 3.94 -10.74
C ILE A 509 28.35 4.46 -10.16
N LYS A 510 29.45 3.71 -10.31
CA LYS A 510 30.78 4.08 -9.84
C LYS A 510 31.59 4.91 -10.85
N GLN A 511 31.12 5.00 -12.09
CA GLN A 511 31.77 5.78 -13.17
C GLN A 511 31.08 7.15 -13.26
N ARG A 512 31.86 8.18 -13.44
CA ARG A 512 31.34 9.50 -13.80
C ARG A 512 30.68 9.44 -15.18
N MET A 513 29.37 9.71 -15.20
CA MET A 513 28.57 9.82 -16.40
C MET A 513 27.83 11.16 -16.43
N PRO A 514 27.44 11.65 -17.59
CA PRO A 514 26.41 12.71 -17.66
C PRO A 514 25.12 12.30 -16.99
N PHE A 515 24.49 13.22 -16.26
CA PHE A 515 23.34 12.87 -15.43
C PHE A 515 22.09 12.40 -16.22
N TRP A 516 21.97 12.77 -17.50
CA TRP A 516 20.89 12.24 -18.36
C TRP A 516 21.04 10.74 -18.65
N MET A 517 22.21 10.17 -18.53
CA MET A 517 22.37 8.71 -18.61
C MET A 517 21.73 8.02 -17.39
N TYR A 518 21.88 8.61 -16.19
CA TYR A 518 21.16 8.14 -15.01
C TYR A 518 19.65 8.36 -15.16
N ALA A 519 19.23 9.52 -15.67
CA ALA A 519 17.83 9.82 -15.91
C ALA A 519 17.16 8.84 -16.89
N LEU A 520 17.84 8.49 -17.97
CA LEU A 520 17.33 7.52 -18.94
C LEU A 520 17.27 6.11 -18.35
N GLU A 521 18.22 5.73 -17.49
CA GLU A 521 18.22 4.41 -16.88
C GLU A 521 17.08 4.25 -15.87
N GLU A 522 16.91 5.21 -14.97
CA GLU A 522 15.78 5.22 -14.04
C GLU A 522 14.44 5.25 -14.78
N LEU A 523 14.37 6.06 -15.84
CA LEU A 523 13.19 6.12 -16.69
C LEU A 523 12.92 4.79 -17.40
N ARG A 524 13.96 4.15 -17.95
CA ARG A 524 13.85 2.84 -18.62
C ARG A 524 13.28 1.78 -17.68
N CYS A 525 13.75 1.75 -16.43
CA CYS A 525 13.27 0.81 -15.44
C CYS A 525 11.80 1.03 -15.10
N ASP A 526 11.36 2.29 -14.95
CA ASP A 526 9.95 2.60 -14.73
C ASP A 526 9.08 2.30 -15.95
N LEU A 527 9.53 2.64 -17.15
CA LEU A 527 8.79 2.34 -18.39
C LEU A 527 8.69 0.83 -18.63
N SER A 528 9.75 0.09 -18.33
CA SER A 528 9.73 -1.38 -18.41
C SER A 528 8.80 -1.98 -17.37
N THR A 529 8.79 -1.44 -16.14
CA THR A 529 7.83 -1.83 -15.11
C THR A 529 6.41 -1.52 -15.54
N PHE A 530 6.16 -0.34 -16.11
CA PHE A 530 4.85 0.05 -16.63
C PHE A 530 4.37 -0.95 -17.69
N ARG A 531 5.22 -1.34 -18.63
CA ARG A 531 4.91 -2.36 -19.65
C ARG A 531 4.66 -3.72 -19.04
N GLU A 532 5.43 -4.14 -18.05
CA GLU A 532 5.27 -5.42 -17.34
C GLU A 532 3.90 -5.51 -16.65
N THR A 533 3.32 -4.38 -16.25
CA THR A 533 2.01 -4.38 -15.58
C THR A 533 0.87 -4.93 -16.46
N PHE A 534 0.98 -4.87 -17.77
CA PHE A 534 -0.01 -5.47 -18.67
C PHE A 534 0.06 -7.00 -18.62
N VAL A 535 1.26 -7.56 -18.52
CA VAL A 535 1.48 -9.01 -18.32
C VAL A 535 0.90 -9.40 -16.94
N LEU A 536 1.11 -8.58 -15.92
CA LEU A 536 0.52 -8.80 -14.60
C LEU A 536 -1.01 -8.78 -14.63
N ASP A 537 -1.61 -7.85 -15.37
CA ASP A 537 -3.07 -7.79 -15.53
C ASP A 537 -3.62 -9.03 -16.22
N GLU A 538 -2.97 -9.53 -17.31
CA GLU A 538 -3.33 -10.78 -17.99
C GLU A 538 -3.23 -11.99 -17.06
N GLN A 539 -2.32 -11.96 -16.11
CA GLN A 539 -2.14 -12.99 -15.09
C GLN A 539 -3.14 -12.85 -13.92
N GLY A 540 -3.98 -11.79 -13.91
CA GLY A 540 -4.95 -11.52 -12.87
C GLY A 540 -4.36 -10.89 -11.61
N GLU A 541 -3.19 -10.23 -11.71
CA GLU A 541 -2.59 -9.47 -10.61
C GLU A 541 -3.35 -8.15 -10.41
N ARG A 542 -3.75 -7.88 -9.18
CA ARG A 542 -4.58 -6.71 -8.85
C ARG A 542 -3.86 -5.36 -8.89
N LEU A 543 -2.54 -5.36 -8.72
CA LEU A 543 -1.76 -4.13 -8.54
C LEU A 543 -1.33 -3.47 -9.85
N GLY A 544 -1.38 -4.17 -10.98
CA GLY A 544 -0.85 -3.69 -12.26
C GLY A 544 -1.36 -2.30 -12.64
N LYS A 545 -2.68 -2.10 -12.63
CA LYS A 545 -3.29 -0.80 -12.95
C LYS A 545 -2.89 0.32 -11.98
N TYR A 546 -2.72 0.03 -10.70
CA TYR A 546 -2.31 1.02 -9.69
C TYR A 546 -0.85 1.42 -9.85
N ILE A 547 0.03 0.47 -10.22
CA ILE A 547 1.44 0.74 -10.54
C ILE A 547 1.53 1.72 -11.73
N ARG A 548 0.72 1.57 -12.77
CA ARG A 548 0.69 2.51 -13.89
C ARG A 548 0.37 3.94 -13.44
N TYR A 549 -0.63 4.12 -12.58
CA TYR A 549 -0.95 5.43 -12.02
C TYR A 549 0.15 5.96 -11.10
N ALA A 550 0.75 5.12 -10.26
CA ALA A 550 1.81 5.53 -9.36
C ALA A 550 3.05 6.03 -10.13
N ILE A 551 3.52 5.27 -11.11
CA ILE A 551 4.64 5.67 -11.97
C ILE A 551 4.32 7.00 -12.68
N LEU A 552 3.16 7.10 -13.34
CA LEU A 552 2.79 8.28 -14.10
C LEU A 552 2.72 9.52 -13.22
N PHE A 553 2.05 9.45 -12.07
CA PHE A 553 1.84 10.63 -11.23
C PHE A 553 3.09 11.03 -10.47
N ASP A 554 3.91 10.10 -10.00
CA ASP A 554 5.19 10.46 -9.37
C ASP A 554 6.17 11.08 -10.35
N ARG A 555 6.27 10.51 -11.55
CA ARG A 555 7.09 11.09 -12.62
C ARG A 555 6.59 12.48 -13.06
N LEU A 556 5.28 12.72 -13.03
CA LEU A 556 4.70 14.00 -13.45
C LEU A 556 4.54 15.03 -12.31
N PHE A 557 4.36 14.62 -11.06
CA PHE A 557 4.00 15.57 -10.02
C PHE A 557 4.99 15.69 -8.88
N ARG A 558 5.75 14.63 -8.58
CA ARG A 558 6.65 14.61 -7.43
C ARG A 558 8.13 14.71 -7.81
N PHE A 559 8.64 13.83 -8.60
CA PHE A 559 10.07 13.72 -8.89
C PHE A 559 10.69 14.99 -9.48
N PRO A 560 10.05 15.70 -10.44
CA PRO A 560 10.64 16.94 -10.99
C PRO A 560 10.79 18.07 -9.99
N ILE A 561 10.04 18.07 -8.89
CA ILE A 561 9.98 19.17 -7.93
C ILE A 561 10.43 18.77 -6.51
N THR A 562 10.93 17.54 -6.31
CA THR A 562 11.44 17.04 -5.02
C THR A 562 12.97 17.11 -4.96
N GLY A 563 13.51 17.48 -3.80
CA GLY A 563 14.94 17.49 -3.52
C GLY A 563 15.74 18.56 -4.26
N PRO A 564 17.08 18.42 -4.33
CA PRO A 564 17.93 19.36 -5.05
C PRO A 564 17.57 19.38 -6.53
N ARG A 565 17.25 20.56 -7.05
CA ARG A 565 16.88 20.72 -8.45
C ARG A 565 18.04 20.45 -9.41
N VAL A 566 19.22 20.81 -8.99
CA VAL A 566 20.44 20.67 -9.75
C VAL A 566 20.79 19.19 -9.95
N ARG A 567 20.91 18.78 -11.21
CA ARG A 567 21.19 17.40 -11.61
C ARG A 567 20.15 16.39 -11.08
N ASN A 568 18.90 16.83 -10.98
CA ASN A 568 17.79 15.93 -10.63
C ASN A 568 17.47 15.01 -11.82
N TYR A 569 18.07 13.83 -11.85
CA TYR A 569 17.89 12.85 -12.91
C TYR A 569 16.47 12.25 -12.92
N ASP A 570 15.85 12.03 -11.77
CA ASP A 570 14.47 11.57 -11.67
C ASP A 570 13.48 12.61 -12.24
N GLY A 571 13.73 13.87 -11.95
CA GLY A 571 12.96 14.97 -12.49
C GLY A 571 13.07 15.11 -14.00
N LEU A 572 14.23 14.83 -14.59
CA LEU A 572 14.42 14.84 -16.03
C LEU A 572 13.57 13.74 -16.69
N GLY A 573 13.51 12.53 -16.10
CA GLY A 573 12.62 11.45 -16.55
C GLY A 573 11.15 11.88 -16.61
N GLY A 574 10.69 12.63 -15.59
CA GLY A 574 9.35 13.21 -15.57
C GLY A 574 9.12 14.24 -16.69
N GLN A 575 10.09 15.10 -16.98
CA GLN A 575 10.00 16.05 -18.10
C GLN A 575 9.92 15.34 -19.46
N ILE A 576 10.64 14.24 -19.64
CA ILE A 576 10.61 13.40 -20.85
C ILE A 576 9.20 12.82 -21.05
N ILE A 577 8.62 12.18 -20.03
CA ILE A 577 7.24 11.66 -20.10
C ILE A 577 6.25 12.77 -20.43
N PHE A 578 6.31 13.90 -19.72
CA PHE A 578 5.41 15.02 -19.96
C PHE A 578 5.46 15.48 -21.41
N SER A 579 6.65 15.73 -21.94
CA SER A 579 6.84 16.24 -23.32
C SER A 579 6.36 15.22 -24.34
N TYR A 580 6.66 13.93 -24.12
CA TYR A 580 6.23 12.86 -25.02
C TYR A 580 4.71 12.77 -25.10
N LEU A 581 4.04 12.66 -23.95
CA LEU A 581 2.58 12.61 -23.89
C LEU A 581 1.92 13.86 -24.45
N HIS A 582 2.49 15.04 -24.18
CA HIS A 582 1.95 16.31 -24.71
C HIS A 582 2.04 16.38 -26.23
N ARG A 583 3.17 16.00 -26.82
CA ARG A 583 3.37 16.01 -28.28
C ARG A 583 2.46 15.02 -29.00
N HIS A 584 2.18 13.87 -28.40
CA HIS A 584 1.35 12.83 -28.99
C HIS A 584 -0.12 12.94 -28.60
N GLY A 585 -0.50 13.99 -27.84
CA GLY A 585 -1.90 14.28 -27.49
C GLY A 585 -2.50 13.38 -26.41
N GLY A 586 -1.68 12.64 -25.66
CA GLY A 586 -2.10 11.89 -24.46
C GLY A 586 -2.29 12.77 -23.23
N LEU A 587 -1.68 13.96 -23.24
CA LEU A 587 -1.76 14.94 -22.17
C LEU A 587 -2.03 16.33 -22.75
N LYS A 588 -2.90 17.13 -22.08
CA LYS A 588 -3.15 18.54 -22.41
C LYS A 588 -3.16 19.38 -21.14
N TRP A 589 -2.50 20.52 -21.20
CA TRP A 589 -2.52 21.53 -20.15
C TRP A 589 -3.01 22.86 -20.73
N THR A 590 -4.21 23.26 -20.38
CA THR A 590 -4.89 24.44 -20.91
C THR A 590 -5.70 25.12 -19.82
N ASP A 591 -5.59 26.42 -19.68
CA ASP A 591 -6.29 27.22 -18.64
C ASP A 591 -6.07 26.68 -17.21
N ASN A 592 -4.84 26.33 -16.90
CA ASN A 592 -4.42 25.67 -15.65
C ASN A 592 -5.07 24.30 -15.37
N LYS A 593 -5.80 23.77 -16.32
CA LYS A 593 -6.40 22.43 -16.23
C LYS A 593 -5.54 21.42 -16.95
N LEU A 594 -5.11 20.39 -16.22
CA LEU A 594 -4.47 19.21 -16.79
C LEU A 594 -5.53 18.16 -17.12
N SER A 595 -5.40 17.54 -18.27
CA SER A 595 -6.24 16.40 -18.66
C SER A 595 -5.45 15.35 -19.41
N PHE A 596 -5.83 14.09 -19.22
CA PHE A 596 -5.27 12.95 -19.92
C PHE A 596 -6.29 12.33 -20.86
N ASP A 597 -5.83 11.89 -22.00
CA ASP A 597 -6.54 10.95 -22.87
C ASP A 597 -6.11 9.53 -22.46
N TRP A 598 -6.83 8.95 -21.50
CA TRP A 598 -6.45 7.69 -20.86
C TRP A 598 -6.36 6.51 -21.84
N ASP A 599 -7.08 6.56 -22.94
CA ASP A 599 -7.01 5.53 -23.99
C ASP A 599 -5.65 5.56 -24.71
N LYS A 600 -5.02 6.74 -24.80
CA LYS A 600 -3.72 6.91 -25.46
C LYS A 600 -2.53 6.83 -24.52
N VAL A 601 -2.69 7.23 -23.26
CA VAL A 601 -1.56 7.30 -22.31
C VAL A 601 -0.82 5.98 -22.22
N ASN A 602 -1.56 4.88 -22.05
CA ASN A 602 -0.95 3.55 -21.93
C ASN A 602 -0.12 3.17 -23.15
N GLU A 603 -0.68 3.36 -24.35
CA GLU A 603 -0.02 3.08 -25.62
C GLU A 603 1.22 3.94 -25.81
N GLN A 604 1.14 5.22 -25.50
CA GLN A 604 2.25 6.17 -25.65
C GLN A 604 3.38 5.92 -24.67
N ILE A 605 3.09 5.53 -23.41
CA ILE A 605 4.13 5.16 -22.45
C ILE A 605 4.85 3.88 -22.89
N VAL A 606 4.14 2.90 -23.43
CA VAL A 606 4.74 1.68 -23.98
C VAL A 606 5.58 2.00 -25.23
N ALA A 607 5.13 2.92 -26.09
CA ALA A 607 5.89 3.37 -27.23
C ALA A 607 7.19 4.08 -26.81
N LEU A 608 7.13 4.99 -25.83
CA LEU A 608 8.31 5.64 -25.26
C LEU A 608 9.29 4.61 -24.66
N CYS A 609 8.78 3.57 -24.00
CA CYS A 609 9.63 2.45 -23.54
C CYS A 609 10.41 1.82 -24.68
N GLY A 610 9.74 1.52 -25.79
CA GLY A 610 10.39 0.96 -26.98
C GLY A 610 11.45 1.89 -27.58
N GLU A 611 11.21 3.20 -27.62
CA GLU A 611 12.20 4.17 -28.12
C GLU A 611 13.44 4.26 -27.22
N VAL A 612 13.26 4.27 -25.91
CA VAL A 612 14.39 4.26 -24.95
C VAL A 612 15.16 2.96 -25.04
N GLU A 613 14.51 1.81 -25.13
CA GLU A 613 15.17 0.52 -25.30
C GLU A 613 15.95 0.44 -26.63
N SER A 614 15.36 0.96 -27.72
CA SER A 614 16.06 1.03 -29.01
C SER A 614 17.34 1.87 -28.94
N LEU A 615 17.30 3.00 -28.22
CA LEU A 615 18.47 3.82 -27.99
C LEU A 615 19.61 3.04 -27.31
N TYR A 616 19.28 2.18 -26.35
CA TYR A 616 20.25 1.31 -25.67
C TYR A 616 20.74 0.18 -26.58
N HIS A 617 19.84 -0.48 -27.30
CA HIS A 617 20.17 -1.55 -28.25
C HIS A 617 21.11 -1.08 -29.35
N ASP A 618 20.77 0.03 -30.01
CA ASP A 618 21.56 0.63 -31.06
C ASP A 618 22.89 1.19 -30.53
N GLY A 619 22.99 1.37 -29.21
CA GLY A 619 24.15 1.84 -28.50
C GLY A 619 25.21 0.78 -28.21
N ILE A 620 24.87 -0.51 -28.33
CA ILE A 620 25.78 -1.61 -27.94
C ILE A 620 27.11 -1.57 -28.69
N ASP A 621 27.07 -1.20 -29.97
CA ASP A 621 28.26 -1.09 -30.83
C ASP A 621 28.90 0.33 -30.83
N ARG A 622 28.32 1.28 -30.09
CA ARG A 622 28.85 2.64 -30.01
C ARG A 622 30.00 2.74 -29.01
N SER A 623 30.93 3.66 -29.24
CA SER A 623 31.81 4.08 -28.17
C SER A 623 31.00 4.76 -27.06
N ARG A 624 31.55 4.80 -25.84
CA ARG A 624 30.87 5.44 -24.68
C ARG A 624 30.47 6.88 -24.97
N VAL A 625 31.39 7.64 -25.58
CA VAL A 625 31.15 9.04 -25.96
C VAL A 625 30.02 9.16 -26.99
N ALA A 626 30.04 8.31 -28.03
CA ALA A 626 28.98 8.29 -29.04
C ALA A 626 27.62 7.93 -28.45
N GLN A 627 27.58 7.03 -27.47
CA GLN A 627 26.34 6.71 -26.76
C GLN A 627 25.85 7.87 -25.89
N TRP A 628 26.73 8.56 -25.18
CA TRP A 628 26.36 9.75 -24.42
C TRP A 628 25.76 10.85 -25.29
N MET A 629 26.33 11.06 -26.48
CA MET A 629 25.86 12.04 -27.44
C MET A 629 24.51 11.67 -28.02
N ALA A 630 24.33 10.43 -28.46
CA ALA A 630 23.04 9.96 -28.96
C ALA A 630 21.93 10.05 -27.88
N SER A 631 22.28 9.74 -26.63
CA SER A 631 21.39 9.90 -25.49
C SER A 631 21.04 11.35 -25.20
N TYR A 632 22.04 12.27 -25.34
CA TYR A 632 21.81 13.71 -25.23
C TYR A 632 20.86 14.23 -26.31
N GLU A 633 21.06 13.81 -27.56
CA GLU A 633 20.18 14.17 -28.67
C GLU A 633 18.73 13.70 -28.43
N PHE A 634 18.56 12.46 -28.00
CA PHE A 634 17.24 11.93 -27.66
C PHE A 634 16.54 12.77 -26.59
N VAL A 635 17.24 13.10 -25.50
CA VAL A 635 16.69 13.93 -24.42
C VAL A 635 16.41 15.35 -24.91
N SER A 636 17.32 15.94 -25.67
CA SER A 636 17.22 17.33 -26.19
C SER A 636 16.09 17.51 -27.19
N ASP A 637 15.67 16.45 -27.87
CA ASP A 637 14.48 16.51 -28.72
C ASP A 637 13.22 16.67 -27.89
N LEU A 638 13.15 16.09 -26.70
CA LEU A 638 11.99 16.12 -25.82
C LEU A 638 12.01 17.26 -24.80
N VAL A 639 13.18 17.56 -24.24
CA VAL A 639 13.38 18.56 -23.19
C VAL A 639 14.40 19.59 -23.63
N GLN A 640 14.01 20.85 -23.66
CA GLN A 640 14.87 21.96 -24.11
C GLN A 640 16.11 22.09 -23.20
N PRO A 641 17.34 21.94 -23.72
CA PRO A 641 18.56 22.16 -22.94
C PRO A 641 18.77 23.65 -22.62
N HIS A 642 19.59 23.90 -21.59
CA HIS A 642 19.95 25.27 -21.23
C HIS A 642 20.66 25.99 -22.41
N PRO A 643 20.34 27.26 -22.74
CA PRO A 643 20.91 27.97 -23.88
C PRO A 643 22.44 28.10 -23.84
N ALA A 644 23.06 28.02 -22.66
CA ALA A 644 24.51 28.05 -22.50
C ALA A 644 25.17 26.67 -22.55
N SER A 645 24.41 25.59 -22.77
CA SER A 645 24.94 24.23 -22.81
C SER A 645 26.04 24.09 -23.87
N THR A 646 27.18 23.51 -23.45
CA THR A 646 28.24 23.11 -24.36
C THR A 646 27.84 21.91 -25.20
N TRP A 647 27.08 20.98 -24.59
CA TRP A 647 26.61 19.79 -25.26
C TRP A 647 25.59 20.09 -26.38
N ALA A 648 24.77 21.11 -26.19
CA ALA A 648 23.81 21.56 -27.21
C ALA A 648 24.48 22.15 -28.46
N LYS A 649 25.76 22.52 -28.36
CA LYS A 649 26.56 23.04 -29.51
C LYS A 649 27.15 21.93 -30.37
N GLY A 650 27.01 20.68 -29.95
CA GLY A 650 27.48 19.51 -30.67
C GLY A 650 28.95 19.11 -30.38
N PRO A 651 29.44 18.06 -31.07
CA PRO A 651 30.73 17.43 -30.79
C PRO A 651 31.94 18.38 -30.85
N ASP A 652 31.90 19.32 -31.78
CA ASP A 652 33.01 20.25 -31.99
C ASP A 652 33.29 21.21 -30.83
N ALA A 653 32.27 21.36 -29.94
CA ALA A 653 32.39 22.20 -28.75
C ALA A 653 32.83 21.42 -27.50
N LEU A 654 32.88 20.09 -27.56
CA LEU A 654 33.17 19.23 -26.43
C LEU A 654 34.64 18.80 -26.41
N PRO A 655 35.26 18.56 -25.23
CA PRO A 655 36.65 18.07 -25.13
C PRO A 655 36.73 16.56 -25.43
N VAL A 656 36.33 16.14 -26.62
CA VAL A 656 36.21 14.71 -27.01
C VAL A 656 37.56 13.98 -27.11
N GLU A 657 38.65 14.71 -27.27
CA GLU A 657 40.02 14.17 -27.30
C GLU A 657 40.66 14.09 -25.91
N GLY A 658 39.99 14.64 -24.88
CA GLY A 658 40.45 14.65 -23.49
C GLY A 658 40.05 13.42 -22.70
N GLU A 659 40.27 13.49 -21.38
CA GLU A 659 39.75 12.47 -20.47
C GLU A 659 38.20 12.55 -20.39
N LEU A 660 37.53 11.40 -20.30
CA LEU A 660 36.06 11.34 -20.21
C LEU A 660 35.45 12.22 -19.10
N LYS A 661 36.19 12.41 -18.00
CA LYS A 661 35.75 13.30 -16.92
C LYS A 661 35.60 14.76 -17.35
N GLU A 662 36.37 15.20 -18.35
CA GLU A 662 36.32 16.57 -18.86
C GLU A 662 35.00 16.81 -19.60
N MET A 663 34.55 15.84 -20.36
CA MET A 663 33.22 15.88 -20.99
C MET A 663 32.11 15.98 -19.96
N VAL A 664 32.16 15.18 -18.87
CA VAL A 664 31.18 15.26 -17.80
C VAL A 664 31.26 16.59 -17.05
N ASN A 665 32.45 17.15 -16.88
CA ASN A 665 32.64 18.48 -16.29
C ASN A 665 32.09 19.62 -17.17
N ALA A 666 31.95 19.40 -18.49
CA ALA A 666 31.32 20.34 -19.42
C ALA A 666 29.76 20.37 -19.31
N VAL A 667 29.17 19.53 -18.49
CA VAL A 667 27.74 19.53 -18.21
C VAL A 667 27.42 20.63 -17.20
N LEU A 668 26.44 21.48 -17.53
CA LEU A 668 25.96 22.50 -16.62
C LEU A 668 25.19 21.84 -15.45
N ASP A 669 25.19 22.50 -14.31
CA ASP A 669 24.40 22.06 -13.17
C ASP A 669 22.89 22.01 -13.50
N ASP A 670 22.39 22.98 -14.28
CA ASP A 670 21.04 23.06 -14.79
C ASP A 670 21.01 22.83 -16.32
N GLU A 671 21.56 21.71 -16.77
CA GLU A 671 21.68 21.38 -18.19
C GLU A 671 20.31 21.30 -18.89
N PHE A 672 19.28 20.77 -18.18
CA PHE A 672 17.90 20.68 -18.64
C PHE A 672 16.98 21.37 -17.64
N PRO A 673 16.78 22.71 -17.77
CA PRO A 673 15.93 23.46 -16.85
C PRO A 673 14.49 22.98 -16.86
N LEU A 674 13.77 23.23 -15.77
CA LEU A 674 12.34 22.95 -15.72
C LEU A 674 11.61 23.75 -16.81
N ASN A 675 10.74 23.07 -17.55
CA ASN A 675 9.81 23.73 -18.44
C ASN A 675 8.76 24.54 -17.67
N VAL A 676 7.96 25.34 -18.38
CA VAL A 676 6.95 26.24 -17.76
C VAL A 676 5.96 25.50 -16.86
N PHE A 677 5.55 24.28 -17.24
CA PHE A 677 4.64 23.46 -16.43
C PHE A 677 5.28 23.10 -15.09
N PHE A 678 6.48 22.53 -15.11
CA PHE A 678 7.17 22.10 -13.89
C PHE A 678 7.67 23.26 -13.04
N ASP A 679 8.05 24.39 -13.64
CA ASP A 679 8.37 25.59 -12.89
C ASP A 679 7.14 26.13 -12.14
N THR A 680 5.97 26.09 -12.78
CA THR A 680 4.70 26.46 -12.15
C THR A 680 4.34 25.49 -11.02
N LEU A 681 4.45 24.20 -11.27
CA LEU A 681 4.18 23.17 -10.28
C LEU A 681 5.09 23.30 -9.06
N ASN A 682 6.40 23.47 -9.31
CA ASN A 682 7.41 23.66 -8.28
C ASN A 682 7.11 24.86 -7.37
N ARG A 683 6.76 26.02 -7.94
CA ARG A 683 6.40 27.21 -7.14
C ARG A 683 5.19 27.04 -6.26
N ASN A 684 4.21 26.27 -6.71
CA ASN A 684 2.93 26.14 -6.00
C ASN A 684 2.86 24.95 -5.03
N LEU A 685 3.74 23.96 -5.15
CA LEU A 685 3.71 22.76 -4.32
C LEU A 685 4.90 22.62 -3.36
N GLN A 686 5.81 23.59 -3.26
CA GLN A 686 6.98 23.50 -2.38
C GLN A 686 6.63 23.29 -0.90
N ASP A 687 5.56 23.89 -0.43
CA ASP A 687 5.09 23.71 0.96
C ASP A 687 4.64 22.25 1.18
N VAL A 688 3.92 21.68 0.21
CA VAL A 688 3.50 20.28 0.26
C VAL A 688 4.72 19.36 0.19
N ILE A 689 5.64 19.58 -0.75
CA ILE A 689 6.88 18.81 -0.85
C ILE A 689 7.65 18.87 0.47
N THR A 690 7.83 20.06 1.03
CA THR A 690 8.53 20.23 2.32
C THR A 690 7.84 19.47 3.45
N SER A 691 6.51 19.42 3.47
CA SER A 691 5.75 18.69 4.48
C SER A 691 5.85 17.17 4.35
N THR A 692 6.33 16.65 3.22
CA THR A 692 6.57 15.21 3.03
C THR A 692 7.91 14.73 3.59
N LYS A 693 8.76 15.64 4.05
CA LYS A 693 10.03 15.30 4.67
C LYS A 693 9.79 14.50 5.96
N GLY A 694 10.41 13.33 6.08
CA GLY A 694 10.24 12.47 7.27
C GLY A 694 8.81 11.97 7.51
N VAL A 695 7.89 12.09 6.55
CA VAL A 695 6.51 11.63 6.71
C VAL A 695 6.47 10.13 6.99
N THR A 696 5.54 9.70 7.85
CA THR A 696 5.18 8.30 8.08
C THR A 696 3.68 8.11 7.81
N ALA A 697 3.29 6.87 7.55
CA ALA A 697 1.89 6.51 7.26
C ALA A 697 1.00 6.59 8.51
#